data_75eff6fc974b5cf1250bf53c5720f9b1
#
_entry.id   75eff6fc974b5cf1250bf53c5720f9b1
#
_cell.length_a   1.000
_cell.length_b   1.000
_cell.length_c   1.000
_cell.angle_alpha   90.00
_cell.angle_beta   90.00
_cell.angle_gamma   90.00
#
_symmetry.space_group_name_H-M   'P 1'
#
loop_
_entity.id
_entity.type
_entity.pdbx_description
1 polymer ?
#
loop_
_entity_poly.entity_id
_entity_poly.type
_entity_poly.pdbx_seq_one_letter_code
_entity_poly.pdbx_strand_id
1 'polypeptide(L)'
;IPLRLVGSEMCIRDSPCSEIFYDHGPHIAGGPPGSPDEDGDRYIEIWNNVFMQFDMQPDGSVKPLPAPCVDTGMGLERLAAILQHVHSNYEIDLFAALVKAAGRETGTPDLGNPSLKVIADHIRATAFLVADGVIPGNEGRGYVQRRIIRRAIRHGYKLGQKTPFFHKLVADLVEQMGVAYPKLREQQAHITQVLKGEEERFFETLANGMEILDTALTGNVTVLPGDVAFKLHDTFGFPLDLTQDVCRERGLSVDAAGFTAAMDRQKNQARAAGKFKMDRALEYTGPEGRFVGYEQLVQPGARVLALYVDGQPVQRIEAGQDGVVVLDATPFYAESGGQVGDRGSIASGSAKFAVEDTQKIKAHVFGHHGSLATGTLSVGDTVNAQVDSALRAATARNHSVTHLMHKALREVLGGHVQQKGSLVNAERTRFDFAHNAPVTDEQVRKIEALVNTEILANTATQTRVLPIDEAQKLGATMLFGEKYGDLVRVVDVGSTLEFCGGTHVQRTGDIGLFKLVAESGVAAGVRRVEGLTGEGALAYLQQLEDTVSQAAATLKSPVAELQGRIGQALDTVRALEKEIASLKGKLASSQGDELVGQAVDVNGLKVLSALLPGADAKTLRDTMDKLKDKLKTAVVVLAAVDGAKVQIAAGVTADSIGKVKAGELVNFVAQQVGGKGGGKPDMAMAGGTDATALPQACLLYTSPSPRDVEE
;
A
#
# COMPACT_ATOMS: atom_id res chain seq x y z
N ILE A 1 -18.11 43.72 -27.64
CA ILE A 1 -17.65 42.46 -26.99
C ILE A 1 -17.62 42.75 -25.50
N PRO A 2 -18.45 42.10 -24.67
CA PRO A 2 -18.41 42.35 -23.25
C PRO A 2 -17.07 41.84 -22.71
N LEU A 3 -16.30 42.71 -22.06
CA LEU A 3 -15.13 42.38 -21.30
C LEU A 3 -15.60 41.60 -20.06
N ARG A 4 -15.28 40.31 -19.99
CA ARG A 4 -15.59 39.49 -18.85
C ARG A 4 -14.28 39.16 -18.11
N LEU A 5 -14.23 39.52 -16.83
CA LEU A 5 -13.16 39.16 -15.92
C LEU A 5 -13.30 37.67 -15.61
N VAL A 6 -12.39 36.84 -16.11
CA VAL A 6 -12.28 35.42 -15.72
C VAL A 6 -11.09 35.26 -14.83
N GLY A 7 -11.30 35.02 -13.54
CA GLY A 7 -10.24 34.78 -12.56
C GLY A 7 -10.17 33.34 -12.16
N SER A 8 -8.97 32.72 -12.24
CA SER A 8 -8.60 31.65 -11.34
C SER A 8 -8.08 32.26 -10.04
N GLU A 9 -8.34 31.65 -8.91
CA GLU A 9 -8.23 32.23 -7.57
C GLU A 9 -6.85 32.79 -7.14
N MET A 10 -5.84 32.79 -7.98
CA MET A 10 -4.47 33.14 -7.55
C MET A 10 -3.77 34.28 -8.31
N CYS A 11 -4.19 34.69 -9.49
CA CYS A 11 -3.45 35.72 -10.23
C CYS A 11 -4.26 36.73 -11.06
N ILE A 12 -5.60 36.64 -11.19
CA ILE A 12 -6.24 37.31 -12.31
C ILE A 12 -7.58 38.01 -11.92
N ARG A 13 -7.65 38.64 -10.76
CA ARG A 13 -8.92 39.35 -10.44
C ARG A 13 -9.19 40.61 -11.26
N ASP A 14 -8.18 41.20 -11.90
CA ASP A 14 -8.31 42.50 -12.56
C ASP A 14 -7.63 42.59 -13.94
N SER A 15 -7.37 41.46 -14.61
CA SER A 15 -6.82 41.48 -15.97
C SER A 15 -7.95 41.45 -16.97
N PRO A 16 -8.05 42.44 -17.91
CA PRO A 16 -9.05 42.44 -18.97
C PRO A 16 -8.85 41.21 -19.87
N CYS A 17 -9.93 40.55 -20.26
CA CYS A 17 -9.91 39.48 -21.24
C CYS A 17 -10.78 39.78 -22.46
N SER A 18 -10.47 39.15 -23.58
CA SER A 18 -11.24 39.14 -24.78
C SER A 18 -11.52 37.73 -25.21
N GLU A 19 -12.77 37.37 -25.36
CA GLU A 19 -13.21 36.03 -25.69
C GLU A 19 -13.84 36.00 -27.08
N ILE A 20 -13.59 34.94 -27.84
CA ILE A 20 -14.20 34.71 -29.15
C ILE A 20 -15.18 33.56 -29.02
N PHE A 21 -16.43 33.82 -29.37
CA PHE A 21 -17.52 32.86 -29.37
C PHE A 21 -17.92 32.51 -30.79
N TYR A 22 -18.31 31.25 -30.99
CA TYR A 22 -18.91 30.76 -32.22
C TYR A 22 -20.43 30.60 -32.03
N ASP A 23 -21.24 31.14 -32.96
CA ASP A 23 -22.69 30.96 -32.98
C ASP A 23 -23.03 29.71 -33.81
N HIS A 24 -23.52 28.67 -33.16
CA HIS A 24 -24.01 27.45 -33.82
C HIS A 24 -25.33 27.62 -34.55
N GLY A 25 -25.95 28.81 -34.44
CA GLY A 25 -27.18 29.16 -35.16
C GLY A 25 -28.45 28.99 -34.33
N PRO A 26 -29.58 29.50 -34.87
CA PRO A 26 -30.83 29.65 -34.13
C PRO A 26 -31.56 28.34 -33.80
N HIS A 27 -31.09 27.21 -34.33
CA HIS A 27 -31.63 25.90 -34.04
C HIS A 27 -31.12 25.32 -32.70
N ILE A 28 -30.10 25.96 -32.10
CA ILE A 28 -29.57 25.61 -30.77
C ILE A 28 -30.09 26.68 -29.78
N ALA A 29 -30.52 26.21 -28.60
CA ALA A 29 -30.99 27.09 -27.53
C ALA A 29 -29.81 27.84 -26.89
N GLY A 30 -29.99 29.12 -26.60
CA GLY A 30 -29.01 29.99 -25.95
C GLY A 30 -28.97 31.39 -26.57
N GLY A 31 -28.51 32.35 -25.77
CA GLY A 31 -28.34 33.75 -26.14
C GLY A 31 -26.88 34.17 -26.26
N PRO A 32 -26.55 35.30 -26.82
CA PRO A 32 -25.20 35.82 -26.89
C PRO A 32 -24.66 36.13 -25.50
N PRO A 33 -23.30 36.14 -25.31
CA PRO A 33 -22.68 36.48 -24.04
C PRO A 33 -23.19 37.80 -23.45
N GLY A 34 -23.54 37.82 -22.17
CA GLY A 34 -24.15 38.94 -21.46
C GLY A 34 -25.69 39.00 -21.56
N SER A 35 -26.35 38.06 -22.25
CA SER A 35 -27.81 37.92 -22.27
C SER A 35 -28.30 37.01 -21.12
N PRO A 36 -29.61 37.07 -20.76
CA PRO A 36 -30.19 36.19 -19.74
C PRO A 36 -30.04 34.68 -20.06
N ASP A 37 -29.96 34.33 -21.35
CA ASP A 37 -29.90 32.96 -21.85
C ASP A 37 -28.46 32.57 -22.28
N GLU A 38 -27.44 33.24 -21.77
CA GLU A 38 -26.02 33.01 -22.13
C GLU A 38 -25.50 31.61 -21.78
N ASP A 39 -26.10 30.92 -20.80
CA ASP A 39 -25.74 29.58 -20.37
C ASP A 39 -26.16 28.47 -21.36
N GLY A 40 -26.81 28.82 -22.46
CA GLY A 40 -27.21 27.87 -23.52
C GLY A 40 -26.02 27.43 -24.40
N ASP A 41 -26.20 26.31 -25.11
CA ASP A 41 -25.18 25.70 -25.95
C ASP A 41 -24.98 26.33 -27.33
N ARG A 42 -25.66 27.42 -27.64
CA ARG A 42 -25.62 28.09 -28.96
C ARG A 42 -24.32 28.87 -29.17
N TYR A 43 -23.91 29.68 -28.19
CA TYR A 43 -22.70 30.48 -28.26
C TYR A 43 -21.61 29.83 -27.45
N ILE A 44 -20.67 29.17 -28.11
CA ILE A 44 -19.56 28.45 -27.43
C ILE A 44 -18.28 29.29 -27.54
N GLU A 45 -17.68 29.59 -26.39
CA GLU A 45 -16.36 30.19 -26.32
C GLU A 45 -15.32 29.24 -26.92
N ILE A 46 -14.56 29.71 -27.90
CA ILE A 46 -13.51 28.94 -28.57
C ILE A 46 -12.12 29.46 -28.25
N TRP A 47 -11.97 30.72 -27.92
CA TRP A 47 -10.68 31.34 -27.66
C TRP A 47 -10.80 32.43 -26.60
N ASN A 48 -9.95 32.35 -25.59
CA ASN A 48 -9.82 33.33 -24.53
C ASN A 48 -8.44 33.97 -24.57
N ASN A 49 -8.35 35.28 -24.52
CA ASN A 49 -7.13 36.07 -24.47
C ASN A 49 -7.16 36.93 -23.22
N VAL A 50 -6.29 36.66 -22.26
CA VAL A 50 -6.15 37.39 -21.00
C VAL A 50 -4.96 38.33 -21.11
N PHE A 51 -5.19 39.63 -20.95
CA PHE A 51 -4.15 40.65 -21.01
C PHE A 51 -3.58 40.88 -19.62
N MET A 52 -2.52 40.14 -19.28
CA MET A 52 -1.87 40.17 -17.97
C MET A 52 -1.00 41.43 -17.85
N GLN A 53 -1.39 42.35 -16.97
CA GLN A 53 -0.74 43.63 -16.74
C GLN A 53 -0.25 43.79 -15.31
N PHE A 54 -0.83 43.03 -14.38
CA PHE A 54 -0.60 43.19 -12.94
C PHE A 54 -0.33 41.87 -12.25
N ASP A 55 0.45 41.94 -11.15
CA ASP A 55 0.73 40.83 -10.22
C ASP A 55 0.10 41.15 -8.86
N MET A 56 -0.79 40.28 -8.38
CA MET A 56 -1.40 40.41 -7.06
C MET A 56 -0.51 39.80 -6.01
N GLN A 57 -0.07 40.60 -5.07
CA GLN A 57 0.77 40.18 -3.97
C GLN A 57 -0.05 39.48 -2.86
N PRO A 58 0.59 38.65 -1.98
CA PRO A 58 -0.11 37.95 -0.88
C PRO A 58 -0.85 38.88 0.10
N ASP A 59 -0.44 40.16 0.19
CA ASP A 59 -1.08 41.19 1.01
C ASP A 59 -2.30 41.85 0.33
N GLY A 60 -2.64 41.43 -0.89
CA GLY A 60 -3.74 41.98 -1.71
C GLY A 60 -3.36 43.24 -2.49
N SER A 61 -2.12 43.75 -2.40
CA SER A 61 -1.65 44.85 -3.24
C SER A 61 -1.40 44.38 -4.67
N VAL A 62 -1.63 45.26 -5.65
CA VAL A 62 -1.46 45.00 -7.07
C VAL A 62 -0.29 45.79 -7.60
N LYS A 63 0.68 45.10 -8.23
CA LYS A 63 1.87 45.71 -8.85
C LYS A 63 1.85 45.54 -10.36
N PRO A 64 2.27 46.51 -11.16
CA PRO A 64 2.47 46.27 -12.58
C PRO A 64 3.48 45.18 -12.85
N LEU A 65 3.20 44.35 -13.84
CA LEU A 65 4.20 43.39 -14.33
C LEU A 65 5.35 44.12 -15.02
N PRO A 66 6.59 43.67 -14.86
CA PRO A 66 7.75 44.25 -15.56
C PRO A 66 7.62 44.14 -17.10
N ALA A 67 6.97 43.11 -17.59
CA ALA A 67 6.68 42.87 -18.99
C ALA A 67 5.21 42.39 -19.11
N PRO A 68 4.26 43.25 -19.44
CA PRO A 68 2.90 42.83 -19.74
C PRO A 68 2.86 41.79 -20.85
N CYS A 69 2.00 40.81 -20.73
CA CYS A 69 1.88 39.70 -21.69
C CYS A 69 0.43 39.32 -21.93
N VAL A 70 0.20 38.52 -22.95
CA VAL A 70 -1.09 37.89 -23.23
C VAL A 70 -1.03 36.42 -22.94
N ASP A 71 -1.84 35.98 -22.01
CA ASP A 71 -2.08 34.56 -21.80
C ASP A 71 -3.30 34.16 -22.63
N THR A 72 -3.12 33.21 -23.54
CA THR A 72 -4.15 32.84 -24.51
C THR A 72 -4.40 31.33 -24.49
N GLY A 73 -5.69 30.95 -24.53
CA GLY A 73 -6.13 29.56 -24.58
C GLY A 73 -7.22 29.36 -25.62
N MET A 74 -7.05 28.36 -26.49
CA MET A 74 -8.02 27.92 -27.48
C MET A 74 -8.37 26.45 -27.27
N GLY A 75 -9.67 26.13 -27.21
CA GLY A 75 -10.13 24.74 -27.08
C GLY A 75 -9.94 23.95 -28.36
N LEU A 76 -9.02 22.96 -28.38
CA LEU A 76 -8.78 22.13 -29.57
C LEU A 76 -10.05 21.43 -30.04
N GLU A 77 -10.81 20.83 -29.13
CA GLU A 77 -12.03 20.09 -29.44
C GLU A 77 -13.16 21.03 -29.90
N ARG A 78 -13.26 22.22 -29.30
CA ARG A 78 -14.24 23.22 -29.69
C ARG A 78 -13.97 23.71 -31.12
N LEU A 79 -12.70 23.98 -31.43
CA LEU A 79 -12.32 24.37 -32.78
C LEU A 79 -12.51 23.22 -33.78
N ALA A 80 -12.14 21.99 -33.41
CA ALA A 80 -12.34 20.81 -34.25
C ALA A 80 -13.83 20.57 -34.54
N ALA A 81 -14.72 20.74 -33.56
CA ALA A 81 -16.16 20.59 -33.74
C ALA A 81 -16.71 21.58 -34.77
N ILE A 82 -16.27 22.84 -34.71
CA ILE A 82 -16.65 23.86 -35.69
C ILE A 82 -16.16 23.48 -37.09
N LEU A 83 -14.88 23.10 -37.23
CA LEU A 83 -14.26 22.75 -38.53
C LEU A 83 -14.85 21.48 -39.14
N GLN A 84 -15.33 20.54 -38.29
CA GLN A 84 -16.02 19.33 -38.72
C GLN A 84 -17.52 19.49 -38.84
N HIS A 85 -18.04 20.69 -38.62
CA HIS A 85 -19.49 21.02 -38.72
C HIS A 85 -20.37 20.16 -37.78
N VAL A 86 -19.87 19.85 -36.58
CA VAL A 86 -20.61 19.17 -35.53
C VAL A 86 -20.81 20.09 -34.34
N HIS A 87 -21.80 19.79 -33.50
CA HIS A 87 -22.16 20.69 -32.39
C HIS A 87 -21.37 20.33 -31.09
N SER A 88 -21.24 19.06 -30.82
CA SER A 88 -20.61 18.60 -29.57
C SER A 88 -19.15 18.20 -29.76
N ASN A 89 -18.30 18.51 -28.79
CA ASN A 89 -16.91 18.01 -28.74
C ASN A 89 -16.82 16.48 -28.83
N TYR A 90 -17.87 15.76 -28.42
CA TYR A 90 -17.92 14.28 -28.47
C TYR A 90 -18.30 13.73 -29.84
N GLU A 91 -18.68 14.62 -30.80
CA GLU A 91 -19.02 14.26 -32.18
C GLU A 91 -17.83 14.41 -33.14
N ILE A 92 -16.71 15.03 -32.70
CA ILE A 92 -15.51 15.11 -33.51
C ILE A 92 -14.92 13.68 -33.72
N ASP A 93 -14.22 13.49 -34.81
CA ASP A 93 -13.67 12.20 -35.24
C ASP A 93 -12.95 11.42 -34.12
N LEU A 94 -12.08 12.10 -33.37
CA LEU A 94 -11.33 11.54 -32.25
C LEU A 94 -12.27 11.00 -31.15
N PHE A 95 -13.20 11.83 -30.66
CA PHE A 95 -14.09 11.42 -29.58
C PHE A 95 -15.18 10.46 -30.04
N ALA A 96 -15.68 10.60 -31.25
CA ALA A 96 -16.63 9.65 -31.83
C ALA A 96 -16.03 8.24 -31.90
N ALA A 97 -14.72 8.11 -32.23
CA ALA A 97 -14.02 6.85 -32.21
C ALA A 97 -13.92 6.26 -30.78
N LEU A 98 -13.57 7.09 -29.78
CA LEU A 98 -13.47 6.66 -28.38
C LEU A 98 -14.83 6.31 -27.77
N VAL A 99 -15.90 7.06 -28.08
CA VAL A 99 -17.28 6.77 -27.66
C VAL A 99 -17.74 5.42 -28.24
N LYS A 100 -17.43 5.17 -29.52
CA LYS A 100 -17.73 3.89 -30.18
C LYS A 100 -16.97 2.72 -29.51
N ALA A 101 -15.68 2.92 -29.19
CA ALA A 101 -14.89 1.94 -28.47
C ALA A 101 -15.43 1.67 -27.06
N ALA A 102 -15.83 2.71 -26.33
CA ALA A 102 -16.49 2.58 -25.04
C ALA A 102 -17.83 1.82 -25.13
N GLY A 103 -18.62 2.09 -26.16
CA GLY A 103 -19.86 1.34 -26.47
C GLY A 103 -19.59 -0.14 -26.72
N ARG A 104 -18.54 -0.45 -27.49
CA ARG A 104 -18.11 -1.84 -27.75
C ARG A 104 -17.74 -2.57 -26.45
N GLU A 105 -16.89 -1.97 -25.62
CA GLU A 105 -16.39 -2.60 -24.39
C GLU A 105 -17.47 -2.72 -23.29
N THR A 106 -18.47 -1.84 -23.28
CA THR A 106 -19.58 -1.90 -22.33
C THR A 106 -20.81 -2.64 -22.86
N GLY A 107 -20.80 -3.02 -24.15
CA GLY A 107 -21.97 -3.64 -24.79
C GLY A 107 -23.15 -2.69 -24.96
N THR A 108 -22.92 -1.37 -24.98
CA THR A 108 -23.96 -0.34 -25.06
C THR A 108 -24.19 0.10 -26.51
N PRO A 109 -25.35 -0.20 -27.11
CA PRO A 109 -25.64 0.15 -28.52
C PRO A 109 -25.97 1.62 -28.72
N ASP A 110 -26.52 2.28 -27.71
CA ASP A 110 -26.86 3.70 -27.74
C ASP A 110 -25.60 4.55 -27.51
N LEU A 111 -24.98 5.01 -28.58
CA LEU A 111 -23.80 5.87 -28.54
C LEU A 111 -24.07 7.29 -28.04
N GLY A 112 -25.34 7.71 -27.95
CA GLY A 112 -25.76 8.98 -27.35
C GLY A 112 -25.70 8.98 -25.81
N ASN A 113 -25.53 7.83 -25.18
CA ASN A 113 -25.55 7.71 -23.73
C ASN A 113 -24.45 8.55 -23.05
N PRO A 114 -24.80 9.45 -22.11
CA PRO A 114 -23.82 10.33 -21.44
C PRO A 114 -22.67 9.59 -20.75
N SER A 115 -22.89 8.37 -20.25
CA SER A 115 -21.86 7.58 -19.61
C SER A 115 -20.72 7.21 -20.54
N LEU A 116 -20.99 7.00 -21.84
CA LEU A 116 -19.95 6.71 -22.84
C LEU A 116 -19.06 7.93 -23.10
N LYS A 117 -19.64 9.14 -23.06
CA LYS A 117 -18.89 10.40 -23.18
C LYS A 117 -17.92 10.57 -22.01
N VAL A 118 -18.34 10.27 -20.78
CA VAL A 118 -17.49 10.30 -19.59
C VAL A 118 -16.34 9.29 -19.72
N ILE A 119 -16.61 8.08 -20.16
CA ILE A 119 -15.59 7.04 -20.35
C ILE A 119 -14.56 7.47 -21.40
N ALA A 120 -15.00 8.02 -22.53
CA ALA A 120 -14.15 8.49 -23.62
C ALA A 120 -13.25 9.67 -23.19
N ASP A 121 -13.79 10.64 -22.47
CA ASP A 121 -13.02 11.75 -21.91
C ASP A 121 -11.96 11.26 -20.90
N HIS A 122 -12.38 10.40 -20.00
CA HIS A 122 -11.54 9.94 -18.91
C HIS A 122 -10.42 8.98 -19.35
N ILE A 123 -10.62 8.16 -20.39
CA ILE A 123 -9.52 7.33 -20.91
C ILE A 123 -8.41 8.19 -21.49
N ARG A 124 -8.76 9.28 -22.21
CA ARG A 124 -7.77 10.23 -22.74
C ARG A 124 -7.00 10.87 -21.59
N ALA A 125 -7.71 11.51 -20.64
CA ALA A 125 -7.11 12.23 -19.53
C ALA A 125 -6.18 11.31 -18.71
N THR A 126 -6.64 10.10 -18.36
CA THR A 126 -5.90 9.18 -17.50
C THR A 126 -4.69 8.57 -18.20
N ALA A 127 -4.80 8.24 -19.48
CA ALA A 127 -3.67 7.69 -20.25
C ALA A 127 -2.52 8.71 -20.39
N PHE A 128 -2.83 9.98 -20.68
CA PHE A 128 -1.82 11.04 -20.73
C PHE A 128 -1.18 11.28 -19.36
N LEU A 129 -1.96 11.32 -18.29
CA LEU A 129 -1.43 11.47 -16.94
C LEU A 129 -0.48 10.33 -16.57
N VAL A 130 -0.80 9.07 -16.93
CA VAL A 130 0.11 7.93 -16.70
C VAL A 130 1.37 8.08 -17.55
N ALA A 131 1.24 8.45 -18.82
CA ALA A 131 2.38 8.69 -19.70
C ALA A 131 3.33 9.76 -19.15
N ASP A 132 2.80 10.75 -18.44
CA ASP A 132 3.57 11.81 -17.78
C ASP A 132 4.02 11.45 -16.34
N GLY A 133 3.85 10.19 -15.94
CA GLY A 133 4.36 9.64 -14.68
C GLY A 133 3.43 9.85 -13.47
N VAL A 134 2.18 10.27 -13.65
CA VAL A 134 1.19 10.32 -12.58
C VAL A 134 0.56 8.94 -12.42
N ILE A 135 0.83 8.28 -11.31
CA ILE A 135 0.29 6.96 -10.99
C ILE A 135 -0.86 7.10 -9.98
N PRO A 136 -1.97 6.32 -10.11
CA PRO A 136 -3.07 6.33 -9.16
C PRO A 136 -2.60 6.09 -7.72
N GLY A 137 -2.94 6.99 -6.81
CA GLY A 137 -2.49 6.97 -5.42
C GLY A 137 -3.55 7.45 -4.43
N ASN A 138 -3.17 7.57 -3.15
CA ASN A 138 -4.06 8.03 -2.07
C ASN A 138 -3.96 9.54 -1.83
N GLU A 139 -2.95 10.21 -2.38
CA GLU A 139 -2.65 11.62 -2.10
C GLU A 139 -2.27 12.39 -3.36
N GLY A 140 -2.37 13.71 -3.29
CA GLY A 140 -1.92 14.63 -4.32
C GLY A 140 -2.52 14.34 -5.70
N ARG A 141 -1.71 14.45 -6.75
CA ARG A 141 -2.13 14.23 -8.15
C ARG A 141 -2.55 12.78 -8.41
N GLY A 142 -1.92 11.81 -7.74
CA GLY A 142 -2.29 10.40 -7.86
C GLY A 142 -3.70 10.11 -7.35
N TYR A 143 -4.16 10.83 -6.32
CA TYR A 143 -5.54 10.75 -5.84
C TYR A 143 -6.53 11.28 -6.87
N VAL A 144 -6.23 12.42 -7.50
CA VAL A 144 -7.06 12.97 -8.58
C VAL A 144 -7.14 11.98 -9.75
N GLN A 145 -6.01 11.42 -10.17
CA GLN A 145 -5.93 10.38 -11.20
C GLN A 145 -6.85 9.18 -10.85
N ARG A 146 -6.75 8.68 -9.63
CA ARG A 146 -7.59 7.57 -9.14
C ARG A 146 -9.08 7.90 -9.20
N ARG A 147 -9.48 9.11 -8.80
CA ARG A 147 -10.88 9.57 -8.86
C ARG A 147 -11.43 9.51 -10.29
N ILE A 148 -10.66 10.01 -11.26
CA ILE A 148 -11.05 10.02 -12.69
C ILE A 148 -11.23 8.59 -13.20
N ILE A 149 -10.27 7.69 -12.92
CA ILE A 149 -10.34 6.27 -13.30
C ILE A 149 -11.61 5.62 -12.71
N ARG A 150 -11.83 5.75 -11.40
CA ARG A 150 -12.96 5.13 -10.71
C ARG A 150 -14.30 5.67 -11.17
N ARG A 151 -14.37 6.95 -11.54
CA ARG A 151 -15.56 7.54 -12.15
C ARG A 151 -15.90 6.88 -13.48
N ALA A 152 -14.93 6.70 -14.37
CA ALA A 152 -15.11 6.00 -15.64
C ALA A 152 -15.59 4.54 -15.44
N ILE A 153 -14.94 3.80 -14.52
CA ILE A 153 -15.31 2.42 -14.19
C ILE A 153 -16.75 2.33 -13.67
N ARG A 154 -17.15 3.25 -12.79
CA ARG A 154 -18.54 3.32 -12.30
C ARG A 154 -19.54 3.57 -13.41
N HIS A 155 -19.22 4.45 -14.38
CA HIS A 155 -20.09 4.68 -15.54
C HIS A 155 -20.24 3.40 -16.38
N GLY A 156 -19.17 2.64 -16.59
CA GLY A 156 -19.25 1.32 -17.23
C GLY A 156 -20.10 0.33 -16.42
N TYR A 157 -19.93 0.29 -15.09
CA TYR A 157 -20.74 -0.55 -14.20
C TYR A 157 -22.24 -0.19 -14.28
N LYS A 158 -22.59 1.10 -14.36
CA LYS A 158 -23.96 1.60 -14.58
C LYS A 158 -24.55 1.12 -15.91
N LEU A 159 -23.72 0.98 -16.95
CA LEU A 159 -24.10 0.44 -18.25
C LEU A 159 -24.21 -1.09 -18.29
N GLY A 160 -23.97 -1.76 -17.16
CA GLY A 160 -24.07 -3.22 -17.04
C GLY A 160 -22.74 -3.98 -17.17
N GLN A 161 -21.63 -3.29 -17.42
CA GLN A 161 -20.31 -3.91 -17.48
C GLN A 161 -19.81 -4.32 -16.08
N LYS A 162 -19.64 -5.63 -15.85
CA LYS A 162 -19.29 -6.21 -14.54
C LYS A 162 -17.86 -6.73 -14.46
N THR A 163 -17.10 -6.60 -15.54
CA THR A 163 -15.68 -7.03 -15.63
C THR A 163 -14.81 -5.88 -16.08
N PRO A 164 -13.49 -5.90 -15.77
CA PRO A 164 -12.55 -4.88 -16.19
C PRO A 164 -12.56 -4.65 -17.72
N PHE A 165 -12.70 -3.42 -18.14
CA PHE A 165 -12.89 -3.01 -19.53
C PHE A 165 -12.13 -1.74 -19.90
N PHE A 166 -11.97 -0.80 -18.95
CA PHE A 166 -11.48 0.55 -19.19
C PHE A 166 -10.05 0.57 -19.75
N HIS A 167 -9.18 -0.28 -19.22
CA HIS A 167 -7.80 -0.42 -19.70
C HIS A 167 -7.69 -0.86 -21.16
N LYS A 168 -8.70 -1.53 -21.71
CA LYS A 168 -8.70 -1.99 -23.11
C LYS A 168 -8.81 -0.83 -24.09
N LEU A 169 -9.43 0.27 -23.69
CA LEU A 169 -9.58 1.49 -24.49
C LEU A 169 -8.25 2.23 -24.75
N VAL A 170 -7.17 1.86 -24.05
CA VAL A 170 -5.84 2.43 -24.29
C VAL A 170 -5.38 2.17 -25.72
N ALA A 171 -5.69 0.99 -26.30
CA ALA A 171 -5.31 0.66 -27.67
C ALA A 171 -6.02 1.58 -28.68
N ASP A 172 -7.34 1.82 -28.47
CA ASP A 172 -8.12 2.71 -29.34
C ASP A 172 -7.62 4.17 -29.23
N LEU A 173 -7.26 4.63 -28.03
CA LEU A 173 -6.67 5.96 -27.85
C LEU A 173 -5.32 6.10 -28.56
N VAL A 174 -4.46 5.08 -28.46
CA VAL A 174 -3.14 5.08 -29.14
C VAL A 174 -3.31 5.08 -30.67
N GLU A 175 -4.31 4.41 -31.19
CA GLU A 175 -4.65 4.46 -32.61
C GLU A 175 -4.99 5.89 -33.05
N GLN A 176 -5.81 6.60 -32.27
CA GLN A 176 -6.27 7.96 -32.60
C GLN A 176 -5.19 9.03 -32.38
N MET A 177 -4.42 8.95 -31.30
CA MET A 177 -3.53 10.03 -30.87
C MET A 177 -2.02 9.66 -30.89
N GLY A 178 -1.67 8.40 -31.03
CA GLY A 178 -0.29 7.92 -30.91
C GLY A 178 0.65 8.40 -32.03
N VAL A 179 0.14 8.96 -33.13
CA VAL A 179 0.96 9.60 -34.18
C VAL A 179 1.41 10.98 -33.72
N ALA A 180 0.47 11.78 -33.21
CA ALA A 180 0.75 13.12 -32.70
C ALA A 180 1.51 13.09 -31.35
N TYR A 181 1.29 12.04 -30.56
CA TYR A 181 1.90 11.85 -29.23
C TYR A 181 2.61 10.49 -29.12
N PRO A 182 3.84 10.35 -29.69
CA PRO A 182 4.57 9.07 -29.74
C PRO A 182 4.74 8.40 -28.38
N LYS A 183 4.85 9.18 -27.30
CA LYS A 183 4.97 8.71 -25.92
C LYS A 183 3.81 7.80 -25.49
N LEU A 184 2.59 8.03 -25.98
CA LEU A 184 1.44 7.14 -25.73
C LEU A 184 1.67 5.76 -26.32
N ARG A 185 2.24 5.68 -27.52
CA ARG A 185 2.56 4.42 -28.21
C ARG A 185 3.70 3.69 -27.52
N GLU A 186 4.76 4.40 -27.16
CA GLU A 186 5.93 3.85 -26.47
C GLU A 186 5.56 3.25 -25.12
N GLN A 187 4.62 3.90 -24.41
CA GLN A 187 4.21 3.50 -23.06
C GLN A 187 2.88 2.74 -23.02
N GLN A 188 2.31 2.34 -24.15
CA GLN A 188 1.00 1.70 -24.22
C GLN A 188 0.86 0.53 -23.25
N ALA A 189 1.83 -0.37 -23.22
CA ALA A 189 1.81 -1.53 -22.33
C ALA A 189 1.80 -1.13 -20.83
N HIS A 190 2.61 -0.13 -20.47
CA HIS A 190 2.68 0.40 -19.13
C HIS A 190 1.36 1.07 -18.72
N ILE A 191 0.81 1.94 -19.58
CA ILE A 191 -0.47 2.62 -19.34
C ILE A 191 -1.59 1.59 -19.12
N THR A 192 -1.67 0.59 -20.03
CA THR A 192 -2.65 -0.49 -19.93
C THR A 192 -2.54 -1.24 -18.60
N GLN A 193 -1.32 -1.58 -18.17
CA GLN A 193 -1.10 -2.31 -16.92
C GLN A 193 -1.46 -1.48 -15.69
N VAL A 194 -1.13 -0.18 -15.67
CA VAL A 194 -1.49 0.73 -14.56
C VAL A 194 -2.99 0.86 -14.42
N LEU A 195 -3.69 1.14 -15.54
CA LEU A 195 -5.15 1.27 -15.53
C LEU A 195 -5.83 -0.05 -15.15
N LYS A 196 -5.38 -1.17 -15.72
CA LYS A 196 -5.89 -2.50 -15.39
C LYS A 196 -5.76 -2.83 -13.91
N GLY A 197 -4.60 -2.58 -13.30
CA GLY A 197 -4.38 -2.87 -11.88
C GLY A 197 -5.23 -1.99 -10.94
N GLU A 198 -5.52 -0.73 -11.30
CA GLU A 198 -6.44 0.10 -10.52
C GLU A 198 -7.90 -0.31 -10.72
N GLU A 199 -8.25 -0.71 -11.94
CA GLU A 199 -9.58 -1.18 -12.31
C GLU A 199 -9.94 -2.49 -11.61
N GLU A 200 -9.06 -3.50 -11.64
CA GLU A 200 -9.24 -4.78 -10.97
C GLU A 200 -9.47 -4.61 -9.47
N ARG A 201 -8.61 -3.84 -8.80
CA ARG A 201 -8.75 -3.51 -7.37
C ARG A 201 -10.05 -2.80 -7.03
N PHE A 202 -10.55 -1.93 -7.92
CA PHE A 202 -11.80 -1.25 -7.67
C PHE A 202 -13.00 -2.17 -7.91
N PHE A 203 -12.95 -3.06 -8.89
CA PHE A 203 -14.01 -4.05 -9.12
C PHE A 203 -14.18 -5.02 -7.94
N GLU A 204 -13.11 -5.37 -7.21
CA GLU A 204 -13.19 -6.22 -6.00
C GLU A 204 -14.12 -5.62 -4.92
N THR A 205 -14.20 -4.30 -4.82
CA THR A 205 -14.96 -3.60 -3.79
C THR A 205 -16.20 -2.88 -4.34
N LEU A 206 -16.29 -2.66 -5.66
CA LEU A 206 -17.32 -1.84 -6.28
C LEU A 206 -18.73 -2.40 -6.05
N ALA A 207 -18.93 -3.70 -6.24
CA ALA A 207 -20.26 -4.32 -6.08
C ALA A 207 -20.77 -4.18 -4.64
N ASN A 208 -19.93 -4.51 -3.65
CA ASN A 208 -20.27 -4.41 -2.24
C ASN A 208 -20.48 -2.95 -1.80
N GLY A 209 -19.65 -2.03 -2.31
CA GLY A 209 -19.79 -0.60 -2.03
C GLY A 209 -21.10 -0.02 -2.61
N MET A 210 -21.50 -0.43 -3.80
CA MET A 210 -22.77 -0.05 -4.40
C MET A 210 -23.96 -0.62 -3.61
N GLU A 211 -23.89 -1.88 -3.17
CA GLU A 211 -24.95 -2.50 -2.34
C GLU A 211 -25.13 -1.77 -0.99
N ILE A 212 -24.03 -1.40 -0.33
CA ILE A 212 -24.07 -0.60 0.91
C ILE A 212 -24.70 0.77 0.65
N LEU A 213 -24.30 1.43 -0.45
CA LEU A 213 -24.85 2.72 -0.83
C LEU A 213 -26.34 2.60 -1.15
N ASP A 214 -26.74 1.60 -1.94
CA ASP A 214 -28.14 1.36 -2.26
C ASP A 214 -28.97 1.09 -1.01
N THR A 215 -28.45 0.30 -0.07
CA THR A 215 -29.12 0.02 1.22
C THR A 215 -29.26 1.28 2.06
N ALA A 216 -28.21 2.12 2.14
CA ALA A 216 -28.23 3.34 2.93
C ALA A 216 -29.15 4.44 2.33
N LEU A 217 -29.45 4.33 1.04
CA LEU A 217 -30.35 5.26 0.32
C LEU A 217 -31.79 4.74 0.23
N THR A 218 -32.15 3.62 0.90
CA THR A 218 -33.53 3.13 0.96
C THR A 218 -34.37 3.94 1.95
N GLY A 219 -35.64 4.20 1.61
CA GLY A 219 -36.58 4.95 2.46
C GLY A 219 -36.58 6.46 2.18
N ASN A 220 -37.04 7.28 3.15
CA ASN A 220 -37.16 8.74 3.02
C ASN A 220 -35.84 9.48 3.36
N VAL A 221 -34.70 8.94 2.95
CA VAL A 221 -33.39 9.57 3.17
C VAL A 221 -33.23 10.70 2.17
N THR A 222 -32.95 11.90 2.64
CA THR A 222 -32.62 13.08 1.79
C THR A 222 -31.12 13.41 1.82
N VAL A 223 -30.42 12.98 2.88
CA VAL A 223 -28.99 13.22 3.08
C VAL A 223 -28.32 11.91 3.51
N LEU A 224 -27.31 11.46 2.77
CA LEU A 224 -26.50 10.31 3.15
C LEU A 224 -25.62 10.68 4.37
N PRO A 225 -25.62 9.91 5.47
CA PRO A 225 -24.77 10.18 6.65
C PRO A 225 -23.29 10.20 6.32
N GLY A 226 -22.53 11.15 6.92
CA GLY A 226 -21.09 11.30 6.70
C GLY A 226 -20.26 10.08 7.08
N ASP A 227 -20.64 9.35 8.15
CA ASP A 227 -19.95 8.10 8.55
C ASP A 227 -20.13 6.96 7.54
N VAL A 228 -21.27 6.90 6.84
CA VAL A 228 -21.49 5.93 5.74
C VAL A 228 -20.62 6.31 4.54
N ALA A 229 -20.59 7.60 4.18
CA ALA A 229 -19.71 8.09 3.12
C ALA A 229 -18.23 7.85 3.45
N PHE A 230 -17.83 8.02 4.72
CA PHE A 230 -16.48 7.72 5.20
C PHE A 230 -16.16 6.22 5.08
N LYS A 231 -17.06 5.34 5.49
CA LYS A 231 -16.90 3.89 5.35
C LYS A 231 -16.75 3.47 3.89
N LEU A 232 -17.53 4.05 2.99
CA LEU A 232 -17.42 3.83 1.54
C LEU A 232 -16.05 4.27 1.02
N HIS A 233 -15.54 5.40 1.51
CA HIS A 233 -14.22 5.93 1.12
C HIS A 233 -13.08 5.07 1.67
N ASP A 234 -13.07 4.78 2.97
CA ASP A 234 -11.97 4.14 3.67
C ASP A 234 -11.85 2.64 3.37
N THR A 235 -12.99 1.94 3.38
CA THR A 235 -13.03 0.47 3.24
C THR A 235 -13.22 0.01 1.79
N PHE A 236 -14.09 0.69 1.03
CA PHE A 236 -14.47 0.28 -0.32
C PHE A 236 -13.83 1.12 -1.41
N GLY A 237 -13.08 2.13 -1.04
CA GLY A 237 -12.34 2.97 -1.97
C GLY A 237 -13.23 3.83 -2.87
N PHE A 238 -14.45 4.20 -2.42
CA PHE A 238 -15.31 5.16 -3.09
C PHE A 238 -14.87 6.58 -2.74
N PRO A 239 -14.28 7.35 -3.66
CA PRO A 239 -14.02 8.76 -3.42
C PRO A 239 -15.32 9.50 -3.05
N LEU A 240 -15.23 10.51 -2.19
CA LEU A 240 -16.40 11.27 -1.73
C LEU A 240 -17.22 11.85 -2.89
N ASP A 241 -16.54 12.40 -3.91
CA ASP A 241 -17.20 12.95 -5.09
C ASP A 241 -17.97 11.90 -5.89
N LEU A 242 -17.47 10.65 -5.95
CA LEU A 242 -18.18 9.55 -6.58
C LEU A 242 -19.48 9.21 -5.81
N THR A 243 -19.41 9.20 -4.48
CA THR A 243 -20.58 9.02 -3.61
C THR A 243 -21.58 10.18 -3.78
N GLN A 244 -21.07 11.42 -3.85
CA GLN A 244 -21.89 12.62 -4.12
C GLN A 244 -22.55 12.57 -5.49
N ASP A 245 -21.86 12.09 -6.53
CA ASP A 245 -22.43 11.95 -7.88
C ASP A 245 -23.60 10.95 -7.88
N VAL A 246 -23.43 9.80 -7.18
CA VAL A 246 -24.54 8.81 -7.06
C VAL A 246 -25.73 9.39 -6.31
N CYS A 247 -25.48 10.11 -5.21
CA CYS A 247 -26.55 10.76 -4.45
C CYS A 247 -27.27 11.82 -5.28
N ARG A 248 -26.52 12.67 -6.01
CA ARG A 248 -27.08 13.72 -6.88
C ARG A 248 -27.95 13.16 -8.00
N GLU A 249 -27.54 12.05 -8.63
CA GLU A 249 -28.34 11.36 -9.65
C GLU A 249 -29.70 10.87 -9.12
N ARG A 250 -29.82 10.70 -7.80
CA ARG A 250 -31.05 10.29 -7.09
C ARG A 250 -31.77 11.45 -6.40
N GLY A 251 -31.32 12.70 -6.60
CA GLY A 251 -31.87 13.88 -5.95
C GLY A 251 -31.53 14.02 -4.47
N LEU A 252 -30.46 13.39 -4.01
CA LEU A 252 -30.02 13.35 -2.63
C LEU A 252 -28.71 14.11 -2.43
N SER A 253 -28.39 14.49 -1.19
CA SER A 253 -27.11 15.09 -0.81
C SER A 253 -26.29 14.19 0.12
N VAL A 254 -25.05 14.58 0.41
CA VAL A 254 -24.14 13.86 1.33
C VAL A 254 -23.73 14.82 2.44
N ASP A 255 -23.71 14.35 3.68
CA ASP A 255 -23.17 15.08 4.84
C ASP A 255 -21.64 15.15 4.75
N ALA A 256 -21.16 16.17 4.03
CA ALA A 256 -19.72 16.41 3.84
C ALA A 256 -19.01 16.82 5.14
N ALA A 257 -19.71 17.48 6.07
CA ALA A 257 -19.16 17.89 7.35
C ALA A 257 -18.90 16.66 8.26
N GLY A 258 -19.88 15.75 8.34
CA GLY A 258 -19.72 14.47 9.04
C GLY A 258 -18.62 13.59 8.44
N PHE A 259 -18.49 13.56 7.12
CA PHE A 259 -17.38 12.89 6.44
C PHE A 259 -16.02 13.46 6.84
N THR A 260 -15.88 14.80 6.82
CA THR A 260 -14.62 15.47 7.20
C THR A 260 -14.27 15.19 8.64
N ALA A 261 -15.25 15.24 9.56
CA ALA A 261 -15.04 14.92 10.97
C ALA A 261 -14.57 13.47 11.17
N ALA A 262 -15.09 12.51 10.40
CA ALA A 262 -14.66 11.10 10.43
C ALA A 262 -13.22 10.95 9.93
N MET A 263 -12.85 11.62 8.84
CA MET A 263 -11.48 11.66 8.31
C MET A 263 -10.49 12.24 9.33
N ASP A 264 -10.85 13.31 10.01
CA ASP A 264 -9.99 13.95 11.01
C ASP A 264 -9.80 13.06 12.25
N ARG A 265 -10.85 12.35 12.69
CA ARG A 265 -10.71 11.33 13.74
C ARG A 265 -9.69 10.26 13.39
N GLN A 266 -9.75 9.72 12.17
CA GLN A 266 -8.79 8.72 11.68
C GLN A 266 -7.36 9.28 11.61
N LYS A 267 -7.18 10.49 11.05
CA LYS A 267 -5.86 11.16 10.98
C LYS A 267 -5.25 11.39 12.37
N ASN A 268 -6.07 11.80 13.33
CA ASN A 268 -5.62 12.05 14.70
C ASN A 268 -5.25 10.74 15.41
N GLN A 269 -6.00 9.66 15.20
CA GLN A 269 -5.65 8.33 15.69
C GLN A 269 -4.34 7.82 15.10
N ALA A 270 -4.14 7.99 13.79
CA ALA A 270 -2.88 7.62 13.12
C ALA A 270 -1.69 8.46 13.63
N ARG A 271 -1.88 9.78 13.87
CA ARG A 271 -0.86 10.67 14.46
C ARG A 271 -0.53 10.31 15.91
N ALA A 272 -1.54 9.95 16.72
CA ALA A 272 -1.33 9.54 18.10
C ALA A 272 -0.59 8.19 18.21
N ALA A 273 -0.74 7.30 17.22
CA ALA A 273 -0.01 6.04 17.13
C ALA A 273 1.45 6.22 16.64
N GLY A 274 1.74 7.31 15.93
CA GLY A 274 3.08 7.69 15.51
C GLY A 274 3.85 8.36 16.65
N LYS A 275 4.98 7.76 17.06
CA LYS A 275 5.89 8.32 18.09
C LYS A 275 6.70 9.54 17.61
N PHE A 276 6.15 10.41 16.76
CA PHE A 276 6.80 11.66 16.37
C PHE A 276 6.37 12.75 17.34
N LYS A 277 7.24 13.08 18.28
CA LYS A 277 7.23 14.40 18.93
C LYS A 277 7.62 15.42 17.86
N MET A 278 6.68 16.22 17.37
CA MET A 278 7.00 17.48 16.72
C MET A 278 7.58 18.39 17.79
N ASP A 279 8.91 18.56 17.79
CA ASP A 279 9.53 19.63 18.53
C ASP A 279 8.95 20.96 18.04
N ARG A 280 8.62 21.86 18.97
CA ARG A 280 8.24 23.24 18.64
C ARG A 280 9.36 23.82 17.79
N ALA A 281 9.01 24.42 16.64
CA ALA A 281 9.97 25.10 15.80
C ALA A 281 10.76 26.12 16.65
N LEU A 282 12.08 25.93 16.74
CA LEU A 282 12.96 26.83 17.48
C LEU A 282 13.00 28.17 16.78
N GLU A 283 12.74 29.26 17.53
CA GLU A 283 12.91 30.61 17.02
C GLU A 283 14.38 31.05 17.16
N TYR A 284 15.02 31.32 16.02
CA TYR A 284 16.38 31.79 15.94
C TYR A 284 16.47 33.08 15.13
N THR A 285 17.06 34.14 15.72
CA THR A 285 17.22 35.48 15.11
C THR A 285 18.68 35.89 14.94
N GLY A 286 19.64 35.02 15.33
CA GLY A 286 21.07 35.26 15.24
C GLY A 286 21.65 35.12 13.81
N PRO A 287 22.97 35.25 13.66
CA PRO A 287 23.67 35.09 12.38
C PRO A 287 23.59 33.67 11.86
N GLU A 288 23.64 33.49 10.53
CA GLU A 288 23.72 32.19 9.88
C GLU A 288 25.03 31.47 10.18
N GLY A 289 25.00 30.15 10.18
CA GLY A 289 26.18 29.30 10.31
C GLY A 289 26.66 28.78 8.94
N ARG A 290 27.89 28.28 8.91
CA ARG A 290 28.52 27.71 7.73
C ARG A 290 28.68 26.21 7.89
N PHE A 291 28.17 25.41 6.93
CA PHE A 291 28.42 23.98 6.85
C PHE A 291 29.79 23.73 6.17
N VAL A 292 30.66 22.98 6.84
CA VAL A 292 31.99 22.61 6.34
C VAL A 292 32.18 21.09 6.20
N GLY A 293 31.14 20.32 6.47
CA GLY A 293 31.18 18.86 6.60
C GLY A 293 31.27 18.08 5.28
N TYR A 294 31.35 18.75 4.13
CA TYR A 294 31.74 18.08 2.88
C TYR A 294 33.23 17.82 2.79
N GLU A 295 34.04 18.67 3.41
CA GLU A 295 35.51 18.66 3.31
C GLU A 295 36.16 18.08 4.57
N GLN A 296 35.57 18.31 5.74
CA GLN A 296 36.17 17.93 7.03
C GLN A 296 35.14 17.44 8.04
N LEU A 297 35.55 16.48 8.88
CA LEU A 297 34.71 15.88 9.94
C LEU A 297 34.99 16.52 11.32
N VAL A 298 35.96 17.38 11.41
CA VAL A 298 36.33 18.10 12.63
C VAL A 298 36.41 19.59 12.32
N GLN A 299 35.71 20.40 13.10
CA GLN A 299 35.78 21.86 13.06
C GLN A 299 36.34 22.34 14.41
N PRO A 300 37.64 22.64 14.48
CA PRO A 300 38.23 23.27 15.67
C PRO A 300 37.84 24.73 15.73
N GLY A 301 37.68 25.25 16.93
CA GLY A 301 37.51 26.68 17.18
C GLY A 301 36.15 27.24 16.73
N ALA A 302 35.12 26.40 16.55
CA ALA A 302 33.76 26.87 16.29
C ALA A 302 33.19 27.64 17.49
N ARG A 303 32.38 28.66 17.23
CA ARG A 303 31.77 29.48 18.27
C ARG A 303 30.33 29.12 18.51
N VAL A 304 29.92 28.98 19.77
CA VAL A 304 28.54 28.78 20.18
C VAL A 304 27.75 30.08 19.97
N LEU A 305 26.79 30.06 19.06
CA LEU A 305 25.93 31.21 18.74
C LEU A 305 24.65 31.24 19.61
N ALA A 306 24.06 30.10 19.88
CA ALA A 306 22.87 29.99 20.71
C ALA A 306 22.75 28.60 21.35
N LEU A 307 22.05 28.55 22.48
CA LEU A 307 21.74 27.36 23.24
C LEU A 307 20.25 27.32 23.56
N TYR A 308 19.64 26.11 23.53
CA TYR A 308 18.24 25.89 23.90
C TYR A 308 18.10 24.70 24.85
N VAL A 309 17.21 24.83 25.83
CA VAL A 309 16.75 23.76 26.73
C VAL A 309 15.24 23.80 26.72
N ASP A 310 14.57 22.66 26.51
CA ASP A 310 13.11 22.55 26.41
C ASP A 310 12.50 23.52 25.37
N GLY A 311 13.21 23.79 24.29
CA GLY A 311 12.79 24.70 23.22
C GLY A 311 12.89 26.20 23.57
N GLN A 312 13.44 26.56 24.74
CA GLN A 312 13.65 27.94 25.17
C GLN A 312 15.13 28.35 25.05
N PRO A 313 15.43 29.55 24.59
CA PRO A 313 16.81 30.05 24.52
C PRO A 313 17.38 30.23 25.93
N VAL A 314 18.61 29.74 26.13
CA VAL A 314 19.34 29.86 27.40
C VAL A 314 20.75 30.38 27.16
N GLN A 315 21.39 30.95 28.22
CA GLN A 315 22.77 31.41 28.13
C GLN A 315 23.80 30.31 28.36
N ARG A 316 23.39 29.23 29.04
CA ARG A 316 24.25 28.07 29.32
C ARG A 316 23.45 26.78 29.50
N ILE A 317 24.14 25.66 29.27
CA ILE A 317 23.65 24.28 29.53
C ILE A 317 24.60 23.68 30.58
N GLU A 318 24.04 23.01 31.59
CA GLU A 318 24.73 22.32 32.67
C GLU A 318 24.85 20.81 32.41
N ALA A 319 25.80 20.15 33.05
CA ALA A 319 25.95 18.70 32.94
C ALA A 319 24.67 17.94 33.30
N GLY A 320 24.29 16.97 32.48
CA GLY A 320 23.09 16.16 32.60
C GLY A 320 21.84 16.77 31.94
N GLN A 321 21.93 17.95 31.34
CA GLN A 321 20.82 18.57 30.62
C GLN A 321 20.84 18.22 29.14
N ASP A 322 19.66 17.95 28.60
CA ASP A 322 19.44 17.89 27.16
C ASP A 322 19.27 19.30 26.58
N GLY A 323 19.74 19.49 25.36
CA GLY A 323 19.61 20.79 24.72
C GLY A 323 19.96 20.79 23.24
N VAL A 324 19.95 22.01 22.67
CA VAL A 324 20.34 22.25 21.28
C VAL A 324 21.42 23.30 21.22
N VAL A 325 22.51 23.01 20.51
CA VAL A 325 23.64 23.89 20.31
C VAL A 325 23.65 24.40 18.87
N VAL A 326 23.78 25.72 18.68
CA VAL A 326 23.95 26.36 17.37
C VAL A 326 25.38 26.91 17.27
N LEU A 327 26.07 26.57 16.16
CA LEU A 327 27.46 26.97 15.90
C LEU A 327 27.55 27.90 14.69
N ASP A 328 28.60 28.76 14.66
CA ASP A 328 28.96 29.61 13.52
C ASP A 328 29.52 28.80 12.33
N ALA A 329 30.18 27.68 12.62
CA ALA A 329 30.67 26.74 11.63
C ALA A 329 30.50 25.31 12.15
N THR A 330 30.01 24.41 11.31
CA THR A 330 29.74 23.02 11.71
C THR A 330 30.14 22.02 10.66
N PRO A 331 30.74 20.87 11.06
CA PRO A 331 30.99 19.74 10.19
C PRO A 331 29.78 18.77 10.14
N PHE A 332 28.78 19.00 11.00
CA PHE A 332 27.62 18.12 11.11
C PHE A 332 26.59 18.38 10.00
N TYR A 333 26.29 17.34 9.20
CA TYR A 333 25.21 17.39 8.23
C TYR A 333 23.87 17.39 8.97
N ALA A 334 23.02 18.34 8.68
CA ALA A 334 21.67 18.37 9.21
C ALA A 334 20.70 17.60 8.31
N GLU A 335 19.76 16.87 8.90
CA GLU A 335 18.77 16.05 8.20
C GLU A 335 18.17 16.79 7.01
N SER A 336 18.30 16.20 5.83
CA SER A 336 17.77 16.75 4.58
C SER A 336 17.78 15.69 3.48
N GLY A 337 16.81 15.77 2.54
CA GLY A 337 16.78 14.91 1.36
C GLY A 337 16.72 13.41 1.66
N GLY A 338 16.20 13.03 2.83
CA GLY A 338 16.11 11.63 3.30
C GLY A 338 17.37 11.11 3.99
N GLN A 339 18.48 11.86 4.01
CA GLN A 339 19.63 11.50 4.83
C GLN A 339 19.45 12.05 6.24
N VAL A 340 19.63 11.22 7.27
CA VAL A 340 19.58 11.59 8.69
C VAL A 340 20.69 12.57 9.08
N GLY A 341 20.47 13.30 10.16
CA GLY A 341 21.46 14.18 10.76
C GLY A 341 22.68 13.42 11.33
N ASP A 342 23.82 14.08 11.33
CA ASP A 342 25.03 13.51 11.89
C ASP A 342 25.00 13.49 13.42
N ARG A 343 25.77 12.54 13.96
CA ARG A 343 26.05 12.37 15.37
C ARG A 343 27.53 12.60 15.66
N GLY A 344 27.84 12.87 16.93
CA GLY A 344 29.24 13.08 17.34
C GLY A 344 29.36 13.80 18.64
N SER A 345 30.34 14.73 18.76
CA SER A 345 30.60 15.47 20.00
C SER A 345 30.99 16.91 19.75
N ILE A 346 30.60 17.80 20.69
CA ILE A 346 31.04 19.16 20.78
C ILE A 346 31.74 19.33 22.14
N ALA A 347 33.01 19.76 22.15
CA ALA A 347 33.81 19.80 23.36
C ALA A 347 34.49 21.17 23.53
N SER A 348 34.55 21.68 24.80
CA SER A 348 35.29 22.88 25.20
C SER A 348 35.80 22.68 26.62
N GLY A 349 37.13 22.68 26.79
CA GLY A 349 37.75 22.42 28.10
C GLY A 349 37.22 21.10 28.74
N SER A 350 36.53 21.22 29.89
CA SER A 350 35.89 20.07 30.57
C SER A 350 34.48 19.78 30.07
N ALA A 351 33.88 20.66 29.26
CA ALA A 351 32.55 20.47 28.73
C ALA A 351 32.55 19.49 27.55
N LYS A 352 31.68 18.48 27.62
CA LYS A 352 31.49 17.50 26.55
C LYS A 352 30.00 17.29 26.28
N PHE A 353 29.54 17.79 25.12
CA PHE A 353 28.18 17.63 24.64
C PHE A 353 28.17 16.52 23.61
N ALA A 354 27.32 15.52 23.86
CA ALA A 354 27.08 14.41 22.93
C ALA A 354 25.96 14.83 21.94
N VAL A 355 26.28 14.87 20.64
CA VAL A 355 25.34 15.19 19.59
C VAL A 355 24.69 13.88 19.14
N GLU A 356 23.38 13.76 19.33
CA GLU A 356 22.57 12.59 18.98
C GLU A 356 21.86 12.75 17.63
N ASP A 357 21.61 13.99 17.23
CA ASP A 357 21.00 14.34 15.96
C ASP A 357 21.33 15.79 15.55
N THR A 358 21.27 16.07 14.27
CA THR A 358 21.48 17.43 13.72
C THR A 358 20.34 17.79 12.78
N GLN A 359 19.62 18.87 13.08
CA GLN A 359 18.43 19.32 12.36
C GLN A 359 18.61 20.75 11.83
N LYS A 360 17.91 21.11 10.75
CA LYS A 360 17.87 22.49 10.26
C LYS A 360 16.84 23.29 11.05
N ILE A 361 17.26 24.37 11.69
CA ILE A 361 16.35 25.37 12.26
C ILE A 361 15.92 26.36 11.16
N LYS A 362 16.85 26.78 10.29
CA LYS A 362 16.66 27.58 9.06
C LYS A 362 17.61 27.07 7.97
N ALA A 363 17.51 27.61 6.77
CA ALA A 363 18.34 27.20 5.62
C ALA A 363 19.84 27.04 5.95
N HIS A 364 20.42 27.98 6.68
CA HIS A 364 21.84 28.00 7.06
C HIS A 364 22.03 28.05 8.59
N VAL A 365 21.07 27.52 9.36
CA VAL A 365 21.16 27.45 10.83
C VAL A 365 20.94 26.00 11.25
N PHE A 366 21.98 25.43 11.88
CA PHE A 366 22.05 24.00 12.21
C PHE A 366 21.95 23.86 13.73
N GLY A 367 20.95 23.12 14.20
CA GLY A 367 20.73 22.76 15.59
C GLY A 367 21.30 21.38 15.89
N HIS A 368 22.28 21.30 16.79
CA HIS A 368 22.84 20.03 17.25
C HIS A 368 22.12 19.62 18.52
N HIS A 369 21.27 18.61 18.40
CA HIS A 369 20.46 18.06 19.48
C HIS A 369 21.22 17.00 20.24
N GLY A 370 21.16 17.02 21.57
CA GLY A 370 21.86 16.03 22.39
C GLY A 370 21.90 16.40 23.86
N SER A 371 22.87 15.86 24.59
CA SER A 371 23.01 16.04 26.05
C SER A 371 24.41 16.45 26.45
N LEU A 372 24.54 17.34 27.46
CA LEU A 372 25.80 17.71 28.03
C LEU A 372 26.23 16.69 29.11
N ALA A 373 27.21 15.85 28.77
CA ALA A 373 27.67 14.81 29.69
C ALA A 373 28.50 15.34 30.86
N THR A 374 29.34 16.34 30.63
CA THR A 374 30.23 16.94 31.67
C THR A 374 30.43 18.43 31.43
N GLY A 375 30.71 19.17 32.50
CA GLY A 375 31.06 20.59 32.46
C GLY A 375 29.86 21.48 32.27
N THR A 376 30.12 22.70 31.77
CA THR A 376 29.11 23.72 31.44
C THR A 376 29.45 24.30 30.06
N LEU A 377 28.46 24.49 29.22
CA LEU A 377 28.60 25.11 27.89
C LEU A 377 27.81 26.41 27.85
N SER A 378 28.45 27.50 27.44
CA SER A 378 27.86 28.85 27.39
C SER A 378 27.84 29.45 25.99
N VAL A 379 26.90 30.35 25.74
CA VAL A 379 26.89 31.16 24.50
C VAL A 379 28.17 31.97 24.41
N GLY A 380 28.83 31.93 23.26
CA GLY A 380 30.10 32.57 22.99
C GLY A 380 31.32 31.69 23.23
N ASP A 381 31.18 30.51 23.84
CA ASP A 381 32.28 29.58 24.02
C ASP A 381 32.88 29.14 22.68
N THR A 382 34.19 28.88 22.72
CA THR A 382 34.93 28.28 21.61
C THR A 382 35.00 26.77 21.83
N VAL A 383 34.54 26.00 20.84
CA VAL A 383 34.36 24.55 20.90
C VAL A 383 35.06 23.82 19.75
N ASN A 384 35.37 22.57 19.94
CA ASN A 384 35.74 21.63 18.89
C ASN A 384 34.53 20.74 18.58
N ALA A 385 34.04 20.83 17.34
CA ALA A 385 32.93 20.03 16.84
C ALA A 385 33.48 18.87 16.03
N GLN A 386 33.11 17.63 16.39
CA GLN A 386 33.61 16.40 15.77
C GLN A 386 32.49 15.44 15.45
N VAL A 387 32.31 15.11 14.17
CA VAL A 387 31.38 14.13 13.67
C VAL A 387 31.91 12.73 13.96
N ASP A 388 31.00 11.78 14.25
CA ASP A 388 31.33 10.34 14.29
C ASP A 388 31.67 9.89 12.87
N SER A 389 32.97 9.64 12.64
CA SER A 389 33.47 9.28 11.31
C SER A 389 32.97 7.94 10.80
N ALA A 390 32.74 6.97 11.70
CA ALA A 390 32.24 5.64 11.31
C ALA A 390 30.78 5.70 10.86
N LEU A 391 29.93 6.40 11.63
CA LEU A 391 28.52 6.58 11.27
C LEU A 391 28.37 7.40 9.98
N ARG A 392 29.16 8.49 9.83
CA ARG A 392 29.18 9.31 8.61
C ARG A 392 29.61 8.50 7.39
N ALA A 393 30.67 7.69 7.50
CA ALA A 393 31.14 6.86 6.39
C ALA A 393 30.09 5.82 5.99
N ALA A 394 29.43 5.17 6.96
CA ALA A 394 28.35 4.23 6.69
C ALA A 394 27.15 4.91 6.03
N THR A 395 26.74 6.10 6.51
CA THR A 395 25.66 6.89 5.92
C THR A 395 26.00 7.33 4.50
N ALA A 396 27.24 7.77 4.24
CA ALA A 396 27.70 8.18 2.91
C ALA A 396 27.68 7.00 1.92
N ARG A 397 28.06 5.79 2.36
CA ARG A 397 27.94 4.56 1.54
C ARG A 397 26.49 4.29 1.16
N ASN A 398 25.59 4.31 2.15
CA ASN A 398 24.15 4.08 1.94
C ASN A 398 23.51 5.18 1.08
N HIS A 399 23.98 6.42 1.17
CA HIS A 399 23.48 7.51 0.33
C HIS A 399 23.95 7.36 -1.13
N SER A 400 25.22 7.09 -1.31
CA SER A 400 25.79 6.94 -2.67
C SER A 400 25.17 5.75 -3.42
N VAL A 401 24.97 4.63 -2.72
CA VAL A 401 24.31 3.46 -3.33
C VAL A 401 22.84 3.74 -3.69
N THR A 402 22.17 4.66 -3.00
CA THR A 402 20.78 5.03 -3.31
C THR A 402 20.65 5.57 -4.72
N HIS A 403 21.60 6.38 -5.19
CA HIS A 403 21.62 6.88 -6.56
C HIS A 403 21.85 5.77 -7.58
N LEU A 404 22.82 4.88 -7.37
CA LEU A 404 23.08 3.73 -8.21
C LEU A 404 21.88 2.78 -8.28
N MET A 405 21.24 2.53 -7.12
CA MET A 405 20.04 1.71 -7.01
C MET A 405 18.85 2.36 -7.73
N HIS A 406 18.64 3.66 -7.60
CA HIS A 406 17.58 4.38 -8.31
C HIS A 406 17.73 4.22 -9.84
N LYS A 407 18.95 4.40 -10.37
CA LYS A 407 19.24 4.15 -11.77
C LYS A 407 18.94 2.71 -12.17
N ALA A 408 19.45 1.73 -11.41
CA ALA A 408 19.23 0.31 -11.69
C ALA A 408 17.74 -0.07 -11.66
N LEU A 409 16.96 0.47 -10.71
CA LEU A 409 15.51 0.30 -10.66
C LEU A 409 14.84 0.85 -11.93
N ARG A 410 15.23 2.03 -12.42
CA ARG A 410 14.72 2.61 -13.67
C ARG A 410 15.08 1.77 -14.90
N GLU A 411 16.28 1.24 -14.92
CA GLU A 411 16.76 0.41 -16.04
C GLU A 411 16.04 -0.94 -16.11
N VAL A 412 15.79 -1.57 -14.95
CA VAL A 412 15.17 -2.90 -14.87
C VAL A 412 13.64 -2.84 -14.93
N LEU A 413 13.03 -1.85 -14.26
CA LEU A 413 11.58 -1.75 -14.12
C LEU A 413 10.94 -0.77 -15.10
N GLY A 414 11.72 0.17 -15.64
CA GLY A 414 11.28 1.17 -16.61
C GLY A 414 11.38 2.61 -16.14
N GLY A 415 11.35 3.54 -17.09
CA GLY A 415 11.54 4.99 -16.85
C GLY A 415 10.47 5.67 -15.99
N HIS A 416 9.36 4.99 -15.70
CA HIS A 416 8.30 5.47 -14.79
C HIS A 416 8.70 5.44 -13.31
N VAL A 417 9.77 4.73 -12.96
CA VAL A 417 10.29 4.68 -11.58
C VAL A 417 10.74 6.08 -11.16
N GLN A 418 10.04 6.64 -10.19
CA GLN A 418 10.31 7.94 -9.59
C GLN A 418 10.35 7.80 -8.07
N GLN A 419 11.27 8.47 -7.43
CA GLN A 419 11.35 8.52 -5.97
C GLN A 419 10.06 9.10 -5.37
N LYS A 420 9.53 8.43 -4.35
CA LYS A 420 8.39 8.88 -3.52
C LYS A 420 8.79 9.15 -2.08
N GLY A 421 9.90 8.57 -1.64
CA GLY A 421 10.48 8.79 -0.34
C GLY A 421 11.85 8.13 -0.25
N SER A 422 12.67 8.61 0.67
CA SER A 422 13.98 8.03 0.96
C SER A 422 14.27 8.15 2.45
N LEU A 423 14.98 7.18 3.01
CA LEU A 423 15.62 7.25 4.32
C LEU A 423 16.99 6.62 4.22
N VAL A 424 18.00 7.40 4.55
CA VAL A 424 19.40 6.98 4.50
C VAL A 424 20.02 7.23 5.87
N ASN A 425 20.47 6.18 6.52
CA ASN A 425 21.20 6.22 7.78
C ASN A 425 22.43 5.31 7.73
N ALA A 426 23.14 5.17 8.84
CA ALA A 426 24.33 4.32 8.92
C ALA A 426 24.03 2.83 8.74
N GLU A 427 22.83 2.40 9.09
CA GLU A 427 22.42 1.00 9.09
C GLU A 427 21.99 0.53 7.71
N ARG A 428 21.18 1.35 6.98
CA ARG A 428 20.57 0.98 5.71
C ARG A 428 20.17 2.16 4.86
N THR A 429 19.88 1.89 3.60
CA THR A 429 19.09 2.75 2.73
C THR A 429 17.71 2.17 2.54
N ARG A 430 16.69 3.04 2.57
CA ARG A 430 15.30 2.73 2.22
C ARG A 430 14.85 3.65 1.10
N PHE A 431 14.29 3.08 0.07
CA PHE A 431 13.86 3.81 -1.12
C PHE A 431 12.43 3.44 -1.49
N ASP A 432 11.55 4.43 -1.46
CA ASP A 432 10.15 4.31 -1.85
C ASP A 432 9.99 4.88 -3.26
N PHE A 433 9.39 4.13 -4.17
CA PHE A 433 9.32 4.52 -5.57
C PHE A 433 8.01 4.14 -6.22
N ALA A 434 7.67 4.86 -7.31
CA ALA A 434 6.47 4.60 -8.10
C ALA A 434 6.63 3.31 -8.90
N HIS A 435 5.88 2.27 -8.54
CA HIS A 435 5.76 1.02 -9.29
C HIS A 435 4.52 0.25 -8.82
N ASN A 436 3.80 -0.38 -9.74
CA ASN A 436 2.48 -0.96 -9.49
C ASN A 436 2.47 -2.48 -9.28
N ALA A 437 3.61 -3.15 -9.45
CA ALA A 437 3.76 -4.59 -9.27
C ALA A 437 4.86 -4.92 -8.25
N PRO A 438 4.84 -6.09 -7.58
CA PRO A 438 5.98 -6.58 -6.81
C PRO A 438 7.22 -6.71 -7.69
N VAL A 439 8.39 -6.38 -7.15
CA VAL A 439 9.67 -6.61 -7.82
C VAL A 439 10.02 -8.09 -7.66
N THR A 440 10.21 -8.80 -8.76
CA THR A 440 10.49 -10.24 -8.73
C THR A 440 11.92 -10.52 -8.27
N ASP A 441 12.17 -11.73 -7.76
CA ASP A 441 13.52 -12.16 -7.34
C ASP A 441 14.54 -12.04 -8.46
N GLU A 442 14.14 -12.28 -9.70
CA GLU A 442 15.01 -12.12 -10.88
C GLU A 442 15.37 -10.64 -11.10
N GLN A 443 14.38 -9.74 -10.99
CA GLN A 443 14.60 -8.31 -11.09
C GLN A 443 15.48 -7.79 -9.95
N VAL A 444 15.26 -8.26 -8.70
CA VAL A 444 16.11 -7.94 -7.55
C VAL A 444 17.56 -8.33 -7.83
N ARG A 445 17.82 -9.56 -8.29
CA ARG A 445 19.17 -10.02 -8.63
C ARG A 445 19.81 -9.17 -9.73
N LYS A 446 19.05 -8.77 -10.74
CA LYS A 446 19.53 -7.92 -11.82
C LYS A 446 19.90 -6.52 -11.33
N ILE A 447 19.07 -5.93 -10.45
CA ILE A 447 19.35 -4.63 -9.81
C ILE A 447 20.63 -4.71 -8.98
N GLU A 448 20.76 -5.75 -8.14
CA GLU A 448 21.97 -5.97 -7.33
C GLU A 448 23.22 -6.13 -8.21
N ALA A 449 23.12 -6.87 -9.30
CA ALA A 449 24.25 -7.08 -10.23
C ALA A 449 24.68 -5.76 -10.88
N LEU A 450 23.73 -4.93 -11.36
CA LEU A 450 24.02 -3.63 -11.94
C LEU A 450 24.70 -2.69 -10.94
N VAL A 451 24.16 -2.59 -9.73
CA VAL A 451 24.73 -1.74 -8.67
C VAL A 451 26.14 -2.20 -8.27
N ASN A 452 26.33 -3.51 -8.05
CA ASN A 452 27.65 -4.02 -7.68
C ASN A 452 28.68 -3.91 -8.82
N THR A 453 28.24 -3.93 -10.08
CA THR A 453 29.12 -3.64 -11.22
C THR A 453 29.66 -2.21 -11.16
N GLU A 454 28.82 -1.23 -10.87
CA GLU A 454 29.22 0.17 -10.70
C GLU A 454 30.17 0.36 -9.47
N ILE A 455 29.90 -0.38 -8.38
CA ILE A 455 30.75 -0.39 -7.20
C ILE A 455 32.17 -0.92 -7.56
N LEU A 456 32.22 -2.06 -8.25
CA LEU A 456 33.47 -2.70 -8.65
C LEU A 456 34.26 -1.88 -9.68
N ALA A 457 33.59 -1.04 -10.47
CA ALA A 457 34.25 -0.13 -11.40
C ALA A 457 35.10 0.93 -10.68
N ASN A 458 34.82 1.19 -9.39
CA ASN A 458 35.60 2.09 -8.52
C ASN A 458 35.82 3.48 -9.13
N THR A 459 34.77 4.06 -9.70
CA THR A 459 34.79 5.37 -10.36
C THR A 459 34.84 6.49 -9.30
N ALA A 460 35.60 7.56 -9.56
CA ALA A 460 35.65 8.72 -8.67
C ALA A 460 34.30 9.48 -8.67
N THR A 461 33.80 9.81 -7.48
CA THR A 461 32.64 10.69 -7.31
C THR A 461 33.04 12.13 -7.54
N GLN A 462 32.27 12.86 -8.34
CA GLN A 462 32.49 14.28 -8.59
C GLN A 462 31.30 15.10 -8.10
N THR A 463 31.61 16.26 -7.54
CA THR A 463 30.60 17.20 -7.07
C THR A 463 30.83 18.56 -7.70
N ARG A 464 29.76 19.17 -8.22
CA ARG A 464 29.79 20.49 -8.84
C ARG A 464 28.64 21.34 -8.29
N VAL A 465 28.90 22.64 -8.06
CA VAL A 465 27.86 23.62 -7.75
C VAL A 465 27.68 24.47 -9.00
N LEU A 466 26.49 24.43 -9.58
CA LEU A 466 26.18 25.02 -10.89
C LEU A 466 24.86 25.81 -10.80
N PRO A 467 24.67 26.82 -11.69
CA PRO A 467 23.34 27.36 -11.92
C PRO A 467 22.36 26.24 -12.38
N ILE A 468 21.11 26.34 -11.92
CA ILE A 468 20.11 25.29 -12.18
C ILE A 468 19.94 24.99 -13.68
N ASP A 469 19.95 26.02 -14.51
CA ASP A 469 19.80 25.89 -15.96
C ASP A 469 20.98 25.13 -16.62
N GLU A 470 22.18 25.30 -16.09
CA GLU A 470 23.37 24.58 -16.55
C GLU A 470 23.31 23.11 -16.12
N ALA A 471 22.91 22.87 -14.88
CA ALA A 471 22.74 21.52 -14.35
C ALA A 471 21.68 20.72 -15.12
N GLN A 472 20.58 21.35 -15.52
CA GLN A 472 19.55 20.75 -16.37
C GLN A 472 20.08 20.40 -17.77
N LYS A 473 20.87 21.28 -18.38
CA LYS A 473 21.48 21.03 -19.70
C LYS A 473 22.44 19.84 -19.69
N LEU A 474 23.05 19.53 -18.54
CA LEU A 474 23.88 18.34 -18.36
C LEU A 474 23.06 17.04 -18.24
N GLY A 475 21.73 17.11 -18.19
CA GLY A 475 20.86 15.95 -18.03
C GLY A 475 20.81 15.41 -16.61
N ALA A 476 21.19 16.23 -15.61
CA ALA A 476 21.13 15.82 -14.20
C ALA A 476 19.67 15.56 -13.75
N THR A 477 19.45 14.42 -13.10
CA THR A 477 18.14 14.03 -12.62
C THR A 477 17.72 14.90 -11.43
N MET A 478 16.54 15.51 -11.54
CA MET A 478 15.90 16.29 -10.48
C MET A 478 14.86 15.45 -9.76
N LEU A 479 14.77 15.57 -8.45
CA LEU A 479 13.68 15.00 -7.68
C LEU A 479 12.41 15.84 -7.86
N PHE A 480 11.34 15.19 -8.22
CA PHE A 480 10.08 15.86 -8.51
C PHE A 480 9.43 16.40 -7.22
N GLY A 481 9.09 17.72 -7.22
CA GLY A 481 8.39 18.37 -6.10
C GLY A 481 9.30 19.04 -5.08
N GLU A 482 10.62 18.96 -5.22
CA GLU A 482 11.54 19.74 -4.42
C GLU A 482 11.73 21.16 -5.01
N LYS A 483 11.88 22.14 -4.11
CA LYS A 483 12.21 23.53 -4.48
C LYS A 483 13.73 23.70 -4.45
N TYR A 484 14.30 23.99 -5.59
CA TYR A 484 15.71 24.26 -5.75
C TYR A 484 15.98 25.77 -5.81
N GLY A 485 17.10 26.22 -5.27
CA GLY A 485 17.58 27.59 -5.45
C GLY A 485 18.24 27.81 -6.81
N ASP A 486 18.73 29.03 -7.06
CA ASP A 486 19.41 29.39 -8.31
C ASP A 486 20.69 28.59 -8.53
N LEU A 487 21.40 28.23 -7.44
CA LEU A 487 22.57 27.37 -7.43
C LEU A 487 22.22 26.00 -6.85
N VAL A 488 22.59 24.95 -7.56
CA VAL A 488 22.32 23.57 -7.18
C VAL A 488 23.60 22.76 -7.11
N ARG A 489 23.66 21.85 -6.15
CA ARG A 489 24.75 20.86 -6.03
C ARG A 489 24.39 19.63 -6.87
N VAL A 490 25.23 19.31 -7.84
CA VAL A 490 25.13 18.15 -8.70
C VAL A 490 26.21 17.16 -8.32
N VAL A 491 25.80 15.90 -8.11
CA VAL A 491 26.70 14.81 -7.73
C VAL A 491 26.72 13.77 -8.83
N ASP A 492 27.92 13.41 -9.23
CA ASP A 492 28.21 12.36 -10.22
C ASP A 492 28.75 11.15 -9.47
N VAL A 493 27.96 10.07 -9.39
CA VAL A 493 28.31 8.81 -8.73
C VAL A 493 28.23 7.68 -9.75
N GLY A 494 29.38 7.15 -10.17
CA GLY A 494 29.43 6.12 -11.21
C GLY A 494 28.85 6.64 -12.52
N SER A 495 27.75 6.05 -12.94
CA SER A 495 27.03 6.42 -14.17
C SER A 495 25.75 7.22 -13.91
N THR A 496 25.57 7.80 -12.69
CA THR A 496 24.44 8.65 -12.36
C THR A 496 24.87 10.11 -12.20
N LEU A 497 23.98 11.03 -12.55
CA LEU A 497 24.17 12.46 -12.38
C LEU A 497 22.87 13.03 -11.78
N GLU A 498 22.89 13.43 -10.53
CA GLU A 498 21.69 13.84 -9.80
C GLU A 498 21.88 15.10 -8.96
N PHE A 499 20.80 15.85 -8.75
CA PHE A 499 20.77 16.97 -7.79
C PHE A 499 20.75 16.40 -6.38
N CYS A 500 21.83 16.59 -5.63
CA CYS A 500 21.92 16.05 -4.28
C CYS A 500 22.78 16.92 -3.35
N GLY A 501 22.18 17.28 -2.18
CA GLY A 501 22.85 17.99 -1.10
C GLY A 501 23.47 17.09 -0.04
N GLY A 502 23.38 15.77 -0.17
CA GLY A 502 23.85 14.81 0.83
C GLY A 502 25.35 14.56 0.84
N THR A 503 25.79 13.70 1.75
CA THR A 503 27.19 13.28 1.85
C THR A 503 27.42 11.97 1.10
N HIS A 504 28.53 11.90 0.37
CA HIS A 504 28.82 10.77 -0.54
C HIS A 504 30.24 10.24 -0.32
N VAL A 505 30.44 9.01 -0.80
CA VAL A 505 31.77 8.39 -0.88
C VAL A 505 32.65 9.12 -1.91
N GLN A 506 33.95 8.99 -1.79
CA GLN A 506 34.88 9.58 -2.75
C GLN A 506 34.99 8.76 -4.05
N ARG A 507 34.78 7.47 -3.95
CA ARG A 507 34.79 6.53 -5.08
C ARG A 507 33.67 5.50 -4.89
N THR A 508 33.11 5.00 -5.99
CA THR A 508 32.05 3.97 -5.93
C THR A 508 32.50 2.71 -5.20
N GLY A 509 33.79 2.35 -5.26
CA GLY A 509 34.36 1.22 -4.54
C GLY A 509 34.32 1.33 -3.02
N ASP A 510 34.27 2.55 -2.47
CA ASP A 510 34.16 2.78 -1.02
C ASP A 510 32.79 2.31 -0.45
N ILE A 511 31.79 2.09 -1.31
CA ILE A 511 30.49 1.53 -0.94
C ILE A 511 30.65 0.10 -0.43
N GLY A 512 31.59 -0.65 -1.02
CA GLY A 512 31.80 -2.08 -0.75
C GLY A 512 30.71 -2.94 -1.40
N LEU A 513 30.23 -3.94 -0.70
CA LEU A 513 29.16 -4.82 -1.18
C LEU A 513 27.79 -4.16 -1.02
N PHE A 514 26.90 -4.32 -2.00
CA PHE A 514 25.49 -3.93 -1.92
C PHE A 514 24.58 -5.15 -1.94
N LYS A 515 23.59 -5.18 -1.04
CA LYS A 515 22.56 -6.23 -0.96
C LYS A 515 21.19 -5.63 -0.69
N LEU A 516 20.18 -6.00 -1.50
CA LEU A 516 18.77 -5.77 -1.19
C LEU A 516 18.28 -6.80 -0.19
N VAL A 517 17.66 -6.36 0.89
CA VAL A 517 17.24 -7.25 2.00
C VAL A 517 15.72 -7.29 2.17
N ALA A 518 15.01 -6.32 1.65
CA ALA A 518 13.54 -6.29 1.71
C ALA A 518 12.95 -5.62 0.47
N GLU A 519 11.77 -6.09 0.07
CA GLU A 519 10.89 -5.52 -0.93
C GLU A 519 9.45 -5.63 -0.44
N SER A 520 8.68 -4.53 -0.51
CA SER A 520 7.30 -4.52 -0.02
C SER A 520 6.47 -3.41 -0.67
N GLY A 521 5.12 -3.55 -0.61
CA GLY A 521 4.20 -2.46 -0.95
C GLY A 521 3.98 -1.53 0.25
N VAL A 522 4.04 -0.22 0.03
CA VAL A 522 3.79 0.80 1.06
C VAL A 522 2.42 1.42 0.87
N ALA A 523 2.08 1.72 -0.37
CA ALA A 523 0.80 2.28 -0.76
C ALA A 523 0.45 1.80 -2.17
N ALA A 524 -0.75 2.10 -2.63
CA ALA A 524 -1.13 1.80 -4.00
C ALA A 524 -0.21 2.52 -4.98
N GLY A 525 0.45 1.75 -5.86
CA GLY A 525 1.40 2.28 -6.82
C GLY A 525 2.76 2.71 -6.24
N VAL A 526 3.05 2.41 -4.96
CA VAL A 526 4.33 2.71 -4.32
C VAL A 526 4.93 1.45 -3.74
N ARG A 527 6.14 1.12 -4.19
CA ARG A 527 6.95 0.02 -3.69
C ARG A 527 8.11 0.56 -2.86
N ARG A 528 8.58 -0.25 -1.94
CA ARG A 528 9.72 0.03 -1.06
C ARG A 528 10.77 -1.04 -1.22
N VAL A 529 12.01 -0.63 -1.34
CA VAL A 529 13.17 -1.53 -1.20
C VAL A 529 14.05 -1.03 -0.07
N GLU A 530 14.68 -1.98 0.62
CA GLU A 530 15.70 -1.70 1.64
C GLU A 530 17.00 -2.39 1.26
N GLY A 531 18.10 -1.65 1.37
CA GLY A 531 19.43 -2.14 0.99
C GLY A 531 20.47 -1.86 2.06
N LEU A 532 21.47 -2.73 2.10
CA LEU A 532 22.63 -2.66 2.98
C LEU A 532 23.91 -2.50 2.16
N THR A 533 24.90 -1.83 2.73
CA THR A 533 26.22 -1.65 2.10
C THR A 533 27.36 -2.09 3.02
N GLY A 534 28.53 -2.36 2.43
CA GLY A 534 29.79 -2.64 3.13
C GLY A 534 29.66 -3.67 4.23
N GLU A 535 30.05 -3.31 5.46
CA GLU A 535 30.02 -4.20 6.62
C GLU A 535 28.61 -4.71 6.97
N GLY A 536 27.58 -3.87 6.82
CA GLY A 536 26.20 -4.28 7.07
C GLY A 536 25.73 -5.37 6.09
N ALA A 537 26.09 -5.25 4.81
CA ALA A 537 25.79 -6.28 3.81
C ALA A 537 26.56 -7.57 4.07
N LEU A 538 27.82 -7.47 4.48
CA LEU A 538 28.64 -8.64 4.86
C LEU A 538 28.05 -9.38 6.07
N ALA A 539 27.72 -8.64 7.13
CA ALA A 539 27.13 -9.22 8.34
C ALA A 539 25.80 -9.94 8.04
N TYR A 540 24.97 -9.36 7.17
CA TYR A 540 23.73 -10.00 6.73
C TYR A 540 23.97 -11.33 6.00
N LEU A 541 24.96 -11.39 5.11
CA LEU A 541 25.31 -12.62 4.40
C LEU A 541 25.87 -13.69 5.35
N GLN A 542 26.70 -13.28 6.31
CA GLN A 542 27.21 -14.20 7.34
C GLN A 542 26.08 -14.77 8.20
N GLN A 543 25.11 -13.94 8.59
CA GLN A 543 23.94 -14.41 9.33
C GLN A 543 23.10 -15.42 8.51
N LEU A 544 22.95 -15.21 7.21
CA LEU A 544 22.28 -16.17 6.32
C LEU A 544 23.06 -17.48 6.23
N GLU A 545 24.39 -17.40 6.08
CA GLU A 545 25.28 -18.57 6.06
C GLU A 545 25.19 -19.38 7.36
N ASP A 546 25.23 -18.70 8.51
CA ASP A 546 25.06 -19.32 9.81
C ASP A 546 23.70 -20.01 9.94
N THR A 547 22.64 -19.37 9.52
CA THR A 547 21.27 -19.91 9.54
C THR A 547 21.17 -21.20 8.70
N VAL A 548 21.72 -21.17 7.49
CA VAL A 548 21.74 -22.33 6.59
C VAL A 548 22.60 -23.46 7.18
N SER A 549 23.76 -23.12 7.74
CA SER A 549 24.68 -24.08 8.38
C SER A 549 24.04 -24.74 9.61
N GLN A 550 23.34 -23.98 10.45
CA GLN A 550 22.62 -24.51 11.62
C GLN A 550 21.46 -25.44 11.20
N ALA A 551 20.71 -25.07 10.15
CA ALA A 551 19.66 -25.93 9.61
C ALA A 551 20.21 -27.23 9.04
N ALA A 552 21.35 -27.19 8.34
CA ALA A 552 22.06 -28.38 7.84
C ALA A 552 22.57 -29.26 8.99
N ALA A 553 23.16 -28.67 10.03
CA ALA A 553 23.60 -29.38 11.21
C ALA A 553 22.45 -30.10 11.96
N THR A 554 21.28 -29.42 12.09
CA THR A 554 20.10 -30.02 12.72
C THR A 554 19.62 -31.25 11.96
N LEU A 555 19.71 -31.27 10.66
CA LEU A 555 19.37 -32.41 9.80
C LEU A 555 20.56 -33.39 9.59
N LYS A 556 21.71 -33.16 10.23
CA LYS A 556 22.95 -33.93 10.08
C LYS A 556 23.32 -34.13 8.60
N SER A 557 23.27 -33.04 7.83
CA SER A 557 23.51 -33.03 6.38
C SER A 557 24.53 -31.96 6.00
N PRO A 558 25.36 -32.16 4.97
CA PRO A 558 26.11 -31.08 4.35
C PRO A 558 25.15 -30.01 3.80
N VAL A 559 25.57 -28.72 3.78
CA VAL A 559 24.75 -27.60 3.25
C VAL A 559 24.30 -27.86 1.80
N ALA A 560 25.19 -28.44 0.98
CA ALA A 560 24.88 -28.74 -0.42
C ALA A 560 23.71 -29.75 -0.60
N GLU A 561 23.47 -30.61 0.40
CA GLU A 561 22.44 -31.64 0.37
C GLU A 561 21.20 -31.27 1.20
N LEU A 562 21.19 -30.09 1.83
CA LEU A 562 20.16 -29.65 2.78
C LEU A 562 18.75 -29.75 2.19
N GLN A 563 18.56 -29.27 0.96
CA GLN A 563 17.26 -29.28 0.29
C GLN A 563 16.73 -30.71 0.08
N GLY A 564 17.60 -31.62 -0.35
CA GLY A 564 17.23 -33.02 -0.52
C GLY A 564 16.91 -33.69 0.83
N ARG A 565 17.64 -33.32 1.89
CA ARG A 565 17.41 -33.86 3.22
C ARG A 565 16.09 -33.38 3.85
N ILE A 566 15.74 -32.12 3.63
CA ILE A 566 14.41 -31.57 4.00
C ILE A 566 13.32 -32.36 3.29
N GLY A 567 13.45 -32.57 1.98
CA GLY A 567 12.51 -33.36 1.18
C GLY A 567 12.32 -34.78 1.75
N GLN A 568 13.41 -35.48 2.03
CA GLN A 568 13.39 -36.83 2.64
C GLN A 568 12.71 -36.82 4.02
N ALA A 569 12.96 -35.82 4.86
CA ALA A 569 12.33 -35.71 6.18
C ALA A 569 10.81 -35.53 6.05
N LEU A 570 10.35 -34.66 5.14
CA LEU A 570 8.93 -34.47 4.88
C LEU A 570 8.24 -35.72 4.32
N ASP A 571 8.91 -36.45 3.43
CA ASP A 571 8.39 -37.70 2.89
C ASP A 571 8.30 -38.79 3.98
N THR A 572 9.30 -38.82 4.87
CA THR A 572 9.27 -39.73 6.02
C THR A 572 8.12 -39.40 6.96
N VAL A 573 7.87 -38.13 7.26
CA VAL A 573 6.72 -37.71 8.07
C VAL A 573 5.40 -38.17 7.43
N ARG A 574 5.21 -37.92 6.12
CA ARG A 574 4.00 -38.39 5.39
C ARG A 574 3.83 -39.91 5.42
N ALA A 575 4.96 -40.68 5.28
CA ALA A 575 4.93 -42.13 5.36
C ALA A 575 4.53 -42.61 6.76
N LEU A 576 5.12 -42.02 7.80
CA LEU A 576 4.79 -42.34 9.20
C LEU A 576 3.32 -41.98 9.54
N GLU A 577 2.81 -40.86 9.11
CA GLU A 577 1.39 -40.48 9.27
C GLU A 577 0.45 -41.52 8.65
N LYS A 578 0.78 -41.97 7.43
CA LYS A 578 0.03 -43.03 6.74
C LYS A 578 0.13 -44.38 7.46
N GLU A 579 1.30 -44.72 7.98
CA GLU A 579 1.50 -45.95 8.75
C GLU A 579 0.72 -45.91 10.08
N ILE A 580 0.79 -44.79 10.81
CA ILE A 580 0.02 -44.58 12.04
C ILE A 580 -1.48 -44.75 11.76
N ALA A 581 -2.00 -44.14 10.67
CA ALA A 581 -3.41 -44.30 10.27
C ALA A 581 -3.76 -45.78 9.97
N SER A 582 -2.88 -46.49 9.25
CA SER A 582 -3.03 -47.92 8.96
C SER A 582 -3.00 -48.79 10.22
N LEU A 583 -2.06 -48.53 11.12
CA LEU A 583 -1.95 -49.29 12.39
C LEU A 583 -3.15 -49.03 13.30
N LYS A 584 -3.62 -47.80 13.41
CA LYS A 584 -4.88 -47.47 14.13
C LYS A 584 -6.07 -48.21 13.54
N GLY A 585 -6.20 -48.30 12.21
CA GLY A 585 -7.25 -49.05 11.55
C GLY A 585 -7.19 -50.56 11.79
N LYS A 586 -5.99 -51.15 11.81
CA LYS A 586 -5.80 -52.58 12.12
C LYS A 586 -6.14 -52.88 13.57
N LEU A 587 -5.71 -52.03 14.52
CA LEU A 587 -6.02 -52.17 15.93
C LEU A 587 -7.52 -52.14 16.19
N ALA A 588 -8.21 -51.16 15.64
CA ALA A 588 -9.68 -51.04 15.75
C ALA A 588 -10.42 -52.25 15.09
N SER A 589 -9.91 -52.76 13.96
CA SER A 589 -10.46 -53.97 13.35
C SER A 589 -10.31 -55.24 14.20
N SER A 590 -9.15 -55.44 14.81
CA SER A 590 -8.87 -56.53 15.74
C SER A 590 -9.77 -56.48 17.00
N GLN A 591 -9.91 -55.26 17.56
CA GLN A 591 -10.82 -55.03 18.67
C GLN A 591 -12.26 -55.27 18.27
N GLY A 592 -12.67 -54.83 17.04
CA GLY A 592 -14.00 -55.11 16.51
C GLY A 592 -14.36 -56.62 16.38
N ASP A 593 -13.38 -57.47 16.10
CA ASP A 593 -13.61 -58.91 16.02
C ASP A 593 -13.86 -59.54 17.41
N GLU A 594 -13.20 -59.07 18.46
CA GLU A 594 -13.43 -59.49 19.85
C GLU A 594 -14.78 -58.99 20.39
N LEU A 595 -15.24 -57.81 19.90
CA LEU A 595 -16.50 -57.22 20.32
C LEU A 595 -17.75 -57.98 19.86
N VAL A 596 -17.70 -58.73 18.77
CA VAL A 596 -18.83 -59.56 18.31
C VAL A 596 -19.31 -60.53 19.41
N GLY A 597 -18.39 -61.05 20.20
CA GLY A 597 -18.71 -61.96 21.32
C GLY A 597 -19.35 -61.27 22.54
N GLN A 598 -19.31 -59.94 22.61
CA GLN A 598 -19.90 -59.16 23.70
C GLN A 598 -21.33 -58.68 23.39
N ALA A 599 -21.84 -58.97 22.21
CA ALA A 599 -23.22 -58.61 21.86
C ALA A 599 -24.22 -59.41 22.70
N VAL A 600 -25.14 -58.69 23.36
CA VAL A 600 -26.23 -59.25 24.19
C VAL A 600 -27.48 -59.36 23.36
N ASP A 601 -28.19 -60.48 23.47
CA ASP A 601 -29.50 -60.66 22.81
C ASP A 601 -30.60 -60.09 23.70
N VAL A 602 -31.32 -59.14 23.15
CA VAL A 602 -32.47 -58.49 23.80
C VAL A 602 -33.69 -58.67 22.90
N ASN A 603 -34.60 -59.59 23.22
CA ASN A 603 -35.79 -59.87 22.46
C ASN A 603 -35.55 -60.17 20.96
N GLY A 604 -34.49 -60.94 20.65
CA GLY A 604 -34.11 -61.33 19.29
C GLY A 604 -33.31 -60.22 18.52
N LEU A 605 -32.89 -59.16 19.21
CA LEU A 605 -32.06 -58.07 18.68
C LEU A 605 -30.70 -58.09 19.40
N LYS A 606 -29.61 -58.22 18.67
CA LYS A 606 -28.27 -58.14 19.23
C LYS A 606 -27.90 -56.70 19.51
N VAL A 607 -27.61 -56.39 20.76
CA VAL A 607 -27.18 -55.06 21.23
C VAL A 607 -25.72 -55.13 21.62
N LEU A 608 -24.92 -54.25 21.04
CA LEU A 608 -23.50 -54.11 21.32
C LEU A 608 -23.17 -52.66 21.67
N SER A 609 -22.57 -52.44 22.84
CA SER A 609 -21.98 -51.13 23.21
C SER A 609 -20.52 -51.31 23.58
N ALA A 610 -19.61 -50.56 22.94
CA ALA A 610 -18.22 -50.73 23.14
C ALA A 610 -17.40 -49.44 23.01
N LEU A 611 -16.30 -49.37 23.77
CA LEU A 611 -15.30 -48.31 23.67
C LEU A 611 -14.14 -48.77 22.82
N LEU A 612 -13.77 -47.97 21.80
CA LEU A 612 -12.62 -48.21 20.93
C LEU A 612 -11.53 -47.11 21.22
N PRO A 613 -10.59 -47.38 22.12
CA PRO A 613 -9.56 -46.38 22.46
C PRO A 613 -8.74 -45.99 21.23
N GLY A 614 -8.55 -44.67 21.01
CA GLY A 614 -7.73 -44.13 19.91
C GLY A 614 -8.31 -44.26 18.51
N ALA A 615 -9.57 -44.68 18.36
CA ALA A 615 -10.26 -44.69 17.06
C ALA A 615 -10.71 -43.25 16.67
N ASP A 616 -10.48 -42.86 15.42
CA ASP A 616 -11.05 -41.65 14.84
C ASP A 616 -12.44 -41.90 14.25
N ALA A 617 -13.13 -40.83 13.79
CA ALA A 617 -14.46 -40.87 13.22
C ALA A 617 -14.57 -41.84 12.02
N LYS A 618 -13.53 -41.96 11.22
CA LYS A 618 -13.48 -42.86 10.08
C LYS A 618 -13.39 -44.30 10.55
N THR A 619 -12.49 -44.58 11.49
CA THR A 619 -12.29 -45.90 12.08
C THR A 619 -13.55 -46.40 12.81
N LEU A 620 -14.23 -45.52 13.56
CA LEU A 620 -15.53 -45.87 14.19
C LEU A 620 -16.57 -46.29 13.14
N ARG A 621 -16.64 -45.55 12.03
CA ARG A 621 -17.59 -45.87 10.93
C ARG A 621 -17.26 -47.19 10.27
N ASP A 622 -16.00 -47.40 9.89
CA ASP A 622 -15.56 -48.64 9.21
C ASP A 622 -15.74 -49.88 10.12
N THR A 623 -15.52 -49.73 11.42
CA THR A 623 -15.75 -50.77 12.41
C THR A 623 -17.24 -51.03 12.61
N MET A 624 -18.05 -49.99 12.65
CA MET A 624 -19.52 -50.07 12.74
C MET A 624 -20.11 -50.91 11.58
N ASP A 625 -19.71 -50.61 10.34
CA ASP A 625 -20.21 -51.32 9.16
C ASP A 625 -19.83 -52.80 9.22
N LYS A 626 -18.59 -53.14 9.62
CA LYS A 626 -18.17 -54.54 9.80
C LYS A 626 -18.95 -55.27 10.89
N LEU A 627 -19.23 -54.61 12.00
CA LEU A 627 -20.01 -55.19 13.11
C LEU A 627 -21.46 -55.44 12.70
N LYS A 628 -22.09 -54.51 11.96
CA LYS A 628 -23.43 -54.67 11.40
C LYS A 628 -23.51 -55.89 10.46
N ASP A 629 -22.48 -56.04 9.58
CA ASP A 629 -22.43 -57.20 8.65
C ASP A 629 -22.28 -58.55 9.36
N LYS A 630 -21.50 -58.59 10.46
CA LYS A 630 -21.27 -59.80 11.22
C LYS A 630 -22.44 -60.19 12.14
N LEU A 631 -23.07 -59.23 12.78
CA LEU A 631 -24.14 -59.46 13.74
C LEU A 631 -25.50 -59.65 13.08
N LYS A 632 -25.70 -59.19 11.84
CA LYS A 632 -26.88 -59.28 10.96
C LYS A 632 -28.11 -58.54 11.48
N THR A 633 -28.68 -58.88 12.63
CA THR A 633 -29.82 -58.24 13.26
C THR A 633 -29.30 -57.58 14.55
N ALA A 634 -28.93 -56.24 14.47
CA ALA A 634 -28.21 -55.64 15.57
C ALA A 634 -28.39 -54.12 15.68
N VAL A 635 -28.19 -53.66 16.90
CA VAL A 635 -27.99 -52.26 17.26
C VAL A 635 -26.60 -52.13 17.91
N VAL A 636 -25.77 -51.27 17.34
CA VAL A 636 -24.37 -51.13 17.76
C VAL A 636 -24.12 -49.70 18.14
N VAL A 637 -23.48 -49.44 19.28
CA VAL A 637 -22.96 -48.14 19.71
C VAL A 637 -21.48 -48.27 19.96
N LEU A 638 -20.70 -47.51 19.23
CA LEU A 638 -19.25 -47.41 19.42
C LEU A 638 -18.88 -46.02 19.88
N ALA A 639 -17.97 -45.92 20.82
CA ALA A 639 -17.41 -44.66 21.26
C ALA A 639 -15.88 -44.67 21.24
N ALA A 640 -15.28 -43.50 21.03
CA ALA A 640 -13.85 -43.29 21.13
C ALA A 640 -13.57 -41.99 21.93
N VAL A 641 -12.44 -41.98 22.62
CA VAL A 641 -11.97 -40.83 23.37
C VAL A 641 -10.62 -40.41 22.83
N ASP A 642 -10.48 -39.14 22.50
CA ASP A 642 -9.24 -38.51 22.10
C ASP A 642 -9.03 -37.23 22.95
N GLY A 643 -8.22 -37.33 23.97
CA GLY A 643 -8.07 -36.30 25.01
C GLY A 643 -9.42 -36.03 25.73
N ALA A 644 -9.91 -34.79 25.64
CA ALA A 644 -11.21 -34.38 26.19
C ALA A 644 -12.39 -34.57 25.22
N LYS A 645 -12.15 -34.97 23.96
CA LYS A 645 -13.18 -35.13 22.94
C LYS A 645 -13.70 -36.57 22.92
N VAL A 646 -15.01 -36.73 22.97
CA VAL A 646 -15.68 -38.01 22.80
C VAL A 646 -16.30 -38.04 21.39
N GLN A 647 -16.08 -39.15 20.68
CA GLN A 647 -16.73 -39.44 19.41
C GLN A 647 -17.61 -40.68 19.58
N ILE A 648 -18.85 -40.62 19.09
CA ILE A 648 -19.82 -41.67 19.23
C ILE A 648 -20.37 -42.01 17.84
N ALA A 649 -20.50 -43.28 17.54
CA ALA A 649 -21.17 -43.79 16.37
C ALA A 649 -22.27 -44.78 16.79
N ALA A 650 -23.47 -44.64 16.24
CA ALA A 650 -24.54 -45.63 16.40
C ALA A 650 -24.91 -46.16 15.02
N GLY A 651 -25.09 -47.46 14.95
CA GLY A 651 -25.51 -48.19 13.74
C GLY A 651 -26.62 -49.17 14.03
N VAL A 652 -27.60 -49.22 13.14
CA VAL A 652 -28.76 -50.14 13.21
C VAL A 652 -28.85 -50.87 11.89
N THR A 653 -29.06 -52.20 11.92
CA THR A 653 -29.25 -53.01 10.72
C THR A 653 -30.63 -52.74 10.09
N ALA A 654 -30.75 -52.94 8.78
CA ALA A 654 -31.92 -52.53 8.00
C ALA A 654 -33.23 -53.13 8.51
N ASP A 655 -33.18 -54.37 9.01
CA ASP A 655 -34.31 -55.12 9.58
C ASP A 655 -34.76 -54.59 10.95
N SER A 656 -33.92 -53.82 11.61
CA SER A 656 -34.12 -53.31 12.97
C SER A 656 -34.50 -51.81 13.01
N ILE A 657 -34.43 -51.10 11.89
CA ILE A 657 -34.71 -49.65 11.80
C ILE A 657 -36.15 -49.29 12.26
N GLY A 658 -37.10 -50.19 12.05
CA GLY A 658 -38.47 -50.01 12.48
C GLY A 658 -38.64 -50.01 14.01
N LYS A 659 -37.70 -50.61 14.74
CA LYS A 659 -37.71 -50.69 16.21
C LYS A 659 -36.85 -49.60 16.87
N VAL A 660 -35.66 -49.31 16.30
CA VAL A 660 -34.71 -48.34 16.84
C VAL A 660 -34.05 -47.56 15.69
N LYS A 661 -33.91 -46.25 15.81
CA LYS A 661 -33.21 -45.42 14.82
C LYS A 661 -31.86 -44.96 15.36
N ALA A 662 -30.81 -45.11 14.57
CA ALA A 662 -29.45 -44.73 14.96
C ALA A 662 -29.30 -43.25 15.38
N GLY A 663 -30.06 -42.33 14.74
CA GLY A 663 -30.05 -40.92 15.05
C GLY A 663 -30.60 -40.58 16.46
N GLU A 664 -31.66 -41.29 16.88
CA GLU A 664 -32.26 -41.14 18.20
C GLU A 664 -31.30 -41.69 19.27
N LEU A 665 -30.74 -42.87 19.00
CA LEU A 665 -29.81 -43.58 19.87
C LEU A 665 -28.50 -42.77 20.09
N VAL A 666 -27.89 -42.30 19.01
CA VAL A 666 -26.63 -41.53 19.12
C VAL A 666 -26.84 -40.22 19.86
N ASN A 667 -28.01 -39.59 19.68
CA ASN A 667 -28.30 -38.34 20.37
C ASN A 667 -28.56 -38.55 21.87
N PHE A 668 -29.23 -39.66 22.22
CA PHE A 668 -29.44 -40.05 23.62
C PHE A 668 -28.10 -40.25 24.35
N VAL A 669 -27.17 -41.00 23.76
CA VAL A 669 -25.83 -41.22 24.35
C VAL A 669 -25.01 -39.95 24.36
N ALA A 670 -25.08 -39.13 23.32
CA ALA A 670 -24.35 -37.87 23.23
C ALA A 670 -24.76 -36.85 24.29
N GLN A 671 -26.05 -36.78 24.64
CA GLN A 671 -26.56 -35.89 25.69
C GLN A 671 -25.91 -36.20 27.06
N GLN A 672 -25.64 -37.50 27.34
CA GLN A 672 -25.01 -37.91 28.60
C GLN A 672 -23.54 -37.48 28.73
N VAL A 673 -22.88 -37.22 27.60
CA VAL A 673 -21.48 -36.80 27.53
C VAL A 673 -21.33 -35.32 27.11
N GLY A 674 -22.38 -34.51 27.28
CA GLY A 674 -22.35 -33.07 26.99
C GLY A 674 -22.26 -32.74 25.50
N GLY A 675 -22.88 -33.56 24.64
CA GLY A 675 -22.82 -33.41 23.20
C GLY A 675 -24.16 -33.44 22.49
N LYS A 676 -24.13 -33.33 21.16
CA LYS A 676 -25.28 -33.48 20.27
C LYS A 676 -24.85 -34.24 19.01
N GLY A 677 -25.74 -34.97 18.41
CA GLY A 677 -25.48 -35.67 17.15
C GLY A 677 -26.74 -35.97 16.35
N GLY A 678 -26.55 -36.58 15.21
CA GLY A 678 -27.63 -36.99 14.35
C GLY A 678 -27.09 -37.70 13.11
N GLY A 679 -27.99 -38.20 12.28
CA GLY A 679 -27.62 -38.91 11.06
C GLY A 679 -28.82 -39.63 10.44
N LYS A 680 -28.50 -40.61 9.60
CA LYS A 680 -29.51 -41.45 8.96
C LYS A 680 -30.10 -42.48 9.96
N PRO A 681 -31.26 -43.07 9.70
CA PRO A 681 -31.84 -44.09 10.57
C PRO A 681 -30.97 -45.35 10.77
N ASP A 682 -30.11 -45.67 9.82
CA ASP A 682 -29.21 -46.84 9.82
C ASP A 682 -27.82 -46.54 10.38
N MET A 683 -27.41 -45.24 10.40
CA MET A 683 -26.08 -44.80 10.85
C MET A 683 -26.11 -43.35 11.27
N ALA A 684 -25.63 -43.06 12.45
CA ALA A 684 -25.50 -41.69 12.98
C ALA A 684 -24.23 -41.49 13.80
N MET A 685 -23.74 -40.26 13.87
CA MET A 685 -22.54 -39.88 14.62
C MET A 685 -22.82 -38.69 15.50
N ALA A 686 -22.11 -38.64 16.64
CA ALA A 686 -22.14 -37.54 17.57
C ALA A 686 -20.77 -37.23 18.15
N GLY A 687 -20.60 -36.04 18.70
CA GLY A 687 -19.45 -35.65 19.52
C GLY A 687 -19.91 -35.30 20.93
N GLY A 688 -19.02 -35.41 21.92
CA GLY A 688 -19.20 -34.98 23.31
C GLY A 688 -17.93 -34.42 23.91
N THR A 689 -18.04 -33.78 25.07
CA THR A 689 -16.92 -33.12 25.77
C THR A 689 -16.62 -33.72 27.14
N ASP A 690 -17.47 -34.64 27.63
CA ASP A 690 -17.26 -35.31 28.92
C ASP A 690 -16.94 -36.81 28.73
N ALA A 691 -15.66 -37.11 28.70
CA ALA A 691 -15.16 -38.48 28.59
C ALA A 691 -15.41 -39.33 29.87
N THR A 692 -15.61 -38.68 31.01
CA THR A 692 -15.79 -39.39 32.31
C THR A 692 -17.19 -39.97 32.45
N ALA A 693 -18.19 -39.40 31.82
CA ALA A 693 -19.56 -39.88 31.82
C ALA A 693 -19.81 -41.03 30.81
N LEU A 694 -18.86 -41.29 29.89
CA LEU A 694 -19.02 -42.25 28.80
C LEU A 694 -19.26 -43.70 29.23
N PRO A 695 -18.55 -44.27 30.25
CA PRO A 695 -18.81 -45.64 30.70
C PRO A 695 -20.25 -45.82 31.20
N GLN A 696 -20.79 -44.83 31.88
CA GLN A 696 -22.15 -44.84 32.43
C GLN A 696 -23.22 -44.67 31.31
N ALA A 697 -22.92 -43.78 30.35
CA ALA A 697 -23.76 -43.57 29.17
C ALA A 697 -23.90 -44.86 28.30
N CYS A 698 -22.86 -45.66 28.21
CA CYS A 698 -22.88 -46.94 27.50
C CYS A 698 -23.64 -48.04 28.26
N LEU A 699 -23.63 -48.02 29.60
CA LEU A 699 -24.33 -49.02 30.43
C LEU A 699 -25.85 -48.78 30.51
N LEU A 700 -26.29 -47.55 30.47
CA LEU A 700 -27.70 -47.18 30.55
C LEU A 700 -28.58 -47.83 29.47
N TYR A 701 -28.00 -48.19 28.31
CA TYR A 701 -28.73 -48.81 27.22
C TYR A 701 -28.88 -50.36 27.38
N THR A 702 -28.08 -50.99 28.21
CA THR A 702 -28.10 -52.43 28.44
C THR A 702 -28.88 -52.82 29.69
N SER A 703 -29.38 -51.87 30.49
CA SER A 703 -30.23 -52.13 31.63
C SER A 703 -31.72 -52.14 31.24
N PRO A 704 -32.52 -53.08 31.63
CA PRO A 704 -33.95 -53.08 31.38
C PRO A 704 -34.60 -51.87 32.04
N SER A 705 -35.50 -51.18 31.34
CA SER A 705 -36.25 -50.04 31.85
C SER A 705 -37.07 -50.47 33.06
N PRO A 706 -37.20 -49.63 34.13
CA PRO A 706 -38.09 -49.93 35.25
C PRO A 706 -39.56 -50.08 34.87
N ARG A 707 -39.93 -49.80 33.62
CA ARG A 707 -41.32 -49.99 33.11
C ARG A 707 -41.60 -51.40 32.60
N ASP A 708 -40.56 -52.25 32.45
CA ASP A 708 -40.72 -53.61 31.93
C ASP A 708 -40.75 -54.68 33.03
N VAL A 709 -40.88 -54.26 34.32
CA VAL A 709 -40.94 -55.17 35.49
C VAL A 709 -42.33 -55.21 36.13
N GLU A 710 -43.33 -54.51 35.55
CA GLU A 710 -44.74 -54.65 35.94
C GLU A 710 -45.54 -55.17 34.76
N GLU A 711 -45.48 -56.49 34.49
CA GLU A 711 -46.51 -57.37 33.96
C GLU A 711 -46.18 -58.82 34.32
#